data_3a1b3a9e48bf74e4ba013f83fedfbf8a
#
_entry.id   3a1b3a9e48bf74e4ba013f83fedfbf8a
#
_cell.length_a   1.000
_cell.length_b   1.000
_cell.length_c   1.000
_cell.angle_alpha   90.00
_cell.angle_beta   90.00
_cell.angle_gamma   90.00
#
_symmetry.space_group_name_H-M   'P 1'
#
loop_
_entity.id
_entity.type
_entity.pdbx_description
1 polymer ?
#
loop_
_entity_poly.entity_id
_entity_poly.type
_entity_poly.pdbx_seq_one_letter_code
_entity_poly.pdbx_strand_id
1 'polypeptide(L)'
;PDDIRSFSPAKLREYYSNFYNPSNAVISVVGDIDSSAVFTKIEELFGINTGHPVLKPLVAPAPPSAEQSRSNIEHPSHLPRISIGFRAPEGNHADSAPLALISVYLASGRSSRFEELLVKPSLVLDISVSTNTLIMPGLYVVRALLQKDASLSKAEDAIFREMDRIGREGIDSDKLKILKNRREAWSIISSADPLGRARRFAAGYAKYNDPYFYWKSIEACNAVDESDIRTAAHRYFRKDSSAVSVLNPSNRNGTRASAVPAPFPETDLVPPTGQEPSEIDIPDRLLRVPAISVSDKTKDVMLDNGIRVLLKKDTSFPIVSMGFSCPMGSNREPAGLTGLSEITAETMLFGTAEEESIEFNARLENLGTSVNFSSTTDYAGGIITSLNKDVSEVLSVICDMLMRPAFRPVDIDTVRTDAISNLEEWIKSPVGAAMNSFSSQSTYPPERTAVPTRESLEAITQENVIDFHRTCCRPDGTVIVAVGNFQEDKLLQTIKALFSNWKIPESSCKAIEKVRNQQDSSEQHISLEGREQIAVLVGTPAPPMLHTDSYAIAVLSGILGEGIGSRLGRNIRETGLSYHVSSLYIPHLNRGRILALLLTSLSSFPLAFQKLKRELDNITMNAVSRNELRLEKASWLGRKKLGMMKYSNLAQTLLSYASMKLPLDYDRSTMQKILELTEEDIRLASNRWLGSGITYISVAGGLDSIPESDGQRKVL
;
A
#
# COMPACT_ATOMS: atom_id res chain seq x y z
N PRO A 1 -22.07 -15.07 -9.77
CA PRO A 1 -21.71 -16.29 -9.01
C PRO A 1 -21.99 -17.57 -9.82
N ASP A 2 -23.13 -17.65 -10.54
CA ASP A 2 -23.54 -18.86 -11.26
C ASP A 2 -22.62 -19.16 -12.45
N ASP A 3 -22.14 -18.14 -13.15
CA ASP A 3 -21.14 -18.28 -14.21
C ASP A 3 -19.87 -18.95 -13.69
N ILE A 4 -19.38 -18.51 -12.52
CA ILE A 4 -18.16 -19.09 -11.90
C ILE A 4 -18.41 -20.55 -11.52
N ARG A 5 -19.60 -20.88 -10.96
CA ARG A 5 -19.97 -22.25 -10.62
C ARG A 5 -20.09 -23.15 -11.86
N SER A 6 -20.39 -22.57 -13.02
CA SER A 6 -20.54 -23.29 -14.30
C SER A 6 -19.20 -23.64 -14.96
N PHE A 7 -18.07 -23.13 -14.47
CA PHE A 7 -16.77 -23.41 -15.06
C PHE A 7 -16.37 -24.87 -14.83
N SER A 8 -16.17 -25.57 -15.92
CA SER A 8 -15.63 -26.93 -15.91
C SER A 8 -14.12 -26.90 -16.20
N PRO A 9 -13.35 -27.90 -15.75
CA PRO A 9 -11.94 -28.03 -16.11
C PRO A 9 -11.72 -28.03 -17.64
N ALA A 10 -12.66 -28.57 -18.42
CA ALA A 10 -12.59 -28.56 -19.88
C ALA A 10 -12.67 -27.13 -20.44
N LYS A 11 -13.64 -26.32 -19.99
CA LYS A 11 -13.76 -24.91 -20.39
C LYS A 11 -12.52 -24.09 -20.03
N LEU A 12 -11.94 -24.32 -18.85
CA LEU A 12 -10.72 -23.63 -18.45
C LEU A 12 -9.53 -24.02 -19.32
N ARG A 13 -9.37 -25.29 -19.65
CA ARG A 13 -8.31 -25.76 -20.57
C ARG A 13 -8.49 -25.19 -21.97
N GLU A 14 -9.73 -25.17 -22.50
CA GLU A 14 -10.04 -24.55 -23.78
C GLU A 14 -9.69 -23.08 -23.81
N TYR A 15 -10.09 -22.31 -22.77
CA TYR A 15 -9.73 -20.91 -22.64
C TYR A 15 -8.21 -20.72 -22.58
N TYR A 16 -7.53 -21.52 -21.76
CA TYR A 16 -6.08 -21.46 -21.63
C TYR A 16 -5.39 -21.74 -22.97
N SER A 17 -5.73 -22.82 -23.66
CA SER A 17 -5.12 -23.16 -24.95
C SER A 17 -5.37 -22.11 -26.03
N ASN A 18 -6.55 -21.46 -26.03
CA ASN A 18 -6.88 -20.44 -27.01
C ASN A 18 -6.16 -19.12 -26.78
N PHE A 19 -5.96 -18.70 -25.54
CA PHE A 19 -5.47 -17.36 -25.23
C PHE A 19 -4.04 -17.30 -24.67
N TYR A 20 -3.56 -18.38 -24.03
CA TYR A 20 -2.22 -18.46 -23.47
C TYR A 20 -1.28 -19.20 -24.42
N ASN A 21 -0.97 -18.58 -25.54
CA ASN A 21 -0.07 -19.13 -26.55
C ASN A 21 0.91 -18.05 -27.07
N PRO A 22 2.05 -18.42 -27.69
CA PRO A 22 3.08 -17.48 -28.09
C PRO A 22 2.61 -16.38 -29.05
N SER A 23 1.64 -16.66 -29.93
CA SER A 23 1.12 -15.64 -30.86
C SER A 23 0.26 -14.57 -30.17
N ASN A 24 -0.14 -14.77 -28.91
CA ASN A 24 -0.87 -13.81 -28.08
C ASN A 24 -0.05 -13.30 -26.88
N ALA A 25 1.24 -13.63 -26.81
CA ALA A 25 2.10 -13.25 -25.70
C ALA A 25 3.05 -12.11 -26.10
N VAL A 26 3.32 -11.22 -25.16
CA VAL A 26 4.32 -10.15 -25.28
C VAL A 26 5.29 -10.26 -24.14
N ILE A 27 6.56 -10.41 -24.46
CA ILE A 27 7.66 -10.40 -23.48
C ILE A 27 8.35 -9.05 -23.56
N SER A 28 8.45 -8.36 -22.44
CA SER A 28 9.19 -7.10 -22.32
C SER A 28 10.24 -7.23 -21.21
N VAL A 29 11.48 -6.96 -21.56
CA VAL A 29 12.64 -7.02 -20.65
C VAL A 29 13.31 -5.66 -20.64
N VAL A 30 13.48 -5.09 -19.44
CA VAL A 30 14.08 -3.78 -19.23
C VAL A 30 15.08 -3.85 -18.07
N GLY A 31 16.32 -3.43 -18.32
CA GLY A 31 17.39 -3.43 -17.31
C GLY A 31 18.76 -3.32 -17.95
N ASP A 32 19.78 -3.59 -17.16
CA ASP A 32 21.17 -3.73 -17.63
C ASP A 32 21.37 -5.14 -18.22
N ILE A 33 21.10 -5.29 -19.51
CA ILE A 33 21.05 -6.57 -20.21
C ILE A 33 21.80 -6.52 -21.55
N ASP A 34 22.33 -7.65 -21.97
CA ASP A 34 22.69 -7.90 -23.36
C ASP A 34 21.46 -8.37 -24.12
N SER A 35 20.96 -7.54 -25.03
CA SER A 35 19.74 -7.83 -25.79
C SER A 35 19.84 -9.09 -26.64
N SER A 36 21.03 -9.38 -27.23
CA SER A 36 21.24 -10.57 -28.08
C SER A 36 21.16 -11.84 -27.25
N ALA A 37 21.80 -11.86 -26.08
CA ALA A 37 21.75 -12.99 -25.16
C ALA A 37 20.31 -13.24 -24.65
N VAL A 38 19.57 -12.17 -24.37
CA VAL A 38 18.15 -12.27 -23.94
C VAL A 38 17.28 -12.82 -25.06
N PHE A 39 17.41 -12.34 -26.29
CA PHE A 39 16.65 -12.86 -27.43
C PHE A 39 16.95 -14.33 -27.67
N THR A 40 18.23 -14.74 -27.67
CA THR A 40 18.63 -16.15 -27.79
C THR A 40 17.95 -17.01 -26.72
N LYS A 41 17.93 -16.52 -25.47
CA LYS A 41 17.32 -17.28 -24.37
C LYS A 41 15.79 -17.36 -24.48
N ILE A 42 15.14 -16.29 -24.94
CA ILE A 42 13.70 -16.29 -25.21
C ILE A 42 13.37 -17.31 -26.31
N GLU A 43 14.16 -17.33 -27.39
CA GLU A 43 13.96 -18.28 -28.50
C GLU A 43 14.16 -19.74 -28.05
N GLU A 44 15.19 -20.00 -27.25
CA GLU A 44 15.43 -21.33 -26.64
C GLU A 44 14.24 -21.81 -25.79
N LEU A 45 13.66 -20.91 -24.96
CA LEU A 45 12.63 -21.29 -23.99
C LEU A 45 11.22 -21.31 -24.58
N PHE A 46 10.90 -20.43 -25.54
CA PHE A 46 9.55 -20.22 -26.06
C PHE A 46 9.42 -20.52 -27.56
N GLY A 47 10.52 -20.54 -28.32
CA GLY A 47 10.51 -20.73 -29.76
C GLY A 47 10.05 -22.12 -30.24
N ILE A 48 10.02 -23.11 -29.33
CA ILE A 48 9.57 -24.48 -29.62
C ILE A 48 8.03 -24.52 -29.76
N ASN A 49 7.31 -23.58 -29.19
CA ASN A 49 5.85 -23.54 -29.22
C ASN A 49 5.37 -22.84 -30.48
N THR A 50 4.75 -23.60 -31.41
CA THR A 50 4.06 -23.03 -32.57
C THR A 50 2.74 -22.41 -32.10
N GLY A 51 2.67 -21.07 -32.08
CA GLY A 51 1.42 -20.36 -31.77
C GLY A 51 0.36 -20.60 -32.82
N HIS A 52 -0.90 -20.51 -32.44
CA HIS A 52 -2.03 -20.51 -33.33
C HIS A 52 -2.79 -19.17 -33.26
N PRO A 53 -3.50 -18.77 -34.34
CA PRO A 53 -4.22 -17.50 -34.34
C PRO A 53 -5.26 -17.46 -33.22
N VAL A 54 -5.26 -16.36 -32.46
CA VAL A 54 -6.27 -16.11 -31.43
C VAL A 54 -7.52 -15.56 -32.09
N LEU A 55 -8.63 -16.23 -31.89
CA LEU A 55 -9.95 -15.72 -32.30
C LEU A 55 -10.27 -14.48 -31.39
N LYS A 56 -10.17 -13.29 -31.95
CA LYS A 56 -10.64 -12.08 -31.26
C LYS A 56 -12.17 -12.12 -31.26
N PRO A 57 -12.83 -12.17 -30.10
CA PRO A 57 -14.28 -12.08 -30.07
C PRO A 57 -14.72 -10.74 -30.65
N LEU A 58 -15.56 -10.74 -31.64
CA LEU A 58 -16.28 -9.58 -32.14
C LEU A 58 -17.38 -9.23 -31.12
N VAL A 59 -17.04 -8.48 -30.11
CA VAL A 59 -18.02 -7.92 -29.19
C VAL A 59 -18.46 -6.58 -29.76
N ALA A 60 -19.68 -6.52 -30.29
CA ALA A 60 -20.26 -5.24 -30.66
C ALA A 60 -20.42 -4.37 -29.40
N PRO A 61 -19.98 -3.10 -29.40
CA PRO A 61 -20.21 -2.22 -28.28
C PRO A 61 -21.73 -2.08 -28.06
N ALA A 62 -22.17 -2.24 -26.81
CA ALA A 62 -23.57 -2.03 -26.47
C ALA A 62 -24.01 -0.61 -26.89
N PRO A 63 -25.22 -0.42 -27.45
CA PRO A 63 -25.70 0.90 -27.84
C PRO A 63 -25.72 1.86 -26.64
N PRO A 64 -25.58 3.18 -26.86
CA PRO A 64 -25.73 4.16 -25.77
C PRO A 64 -27.08 4.00 -25.10
N SER A 65 -27.12 4.01 -23.76
CA SER A 65 -28.39 4.14 -23.05
C SER A 65 -28.98 5.52 -23.34
N ALA A 66 -30.25 5.59 -23.64
CA ALA A 66 -30.97 6.86 -23.83
C ALA A 66 -31.45 7.44 -22.49
N GLU A 67 -31.41 6.65 -21.41
CA GLU A 67 -31.90 7.05 -20.08
C GLU A 67 -30.89 6.68 -19.01
N GLN A 68 -30.86 7.46 -17.93
CA GLN A 68 -30.07 7.19 -16.74
C GLN A 68 -30.51 5.85 -16.12
N SER A 69 -29.55 4.95 -15.90
CA SER A 69 -29.80 3.74 -15.12
C SER A 69 -29.45 4.00 -13.64
N ARG A 70 -30.31 3.50 -12.72
CA ARG A 70 -30.06 3.64 -11.28
C ARG A 70 -30.29 2.31 -10.57
N SER A 71 -29.32 1.93 -9.74
CA SER A 71 -29.43 0.79 -8.83
C SER A 71 -29.19 1.21 -7.40
N ASN A 72 -30.06 0.74 -6.49
CA ASN A 72 -29.88 0.91 -5.05
C ASN A 72 -29.67 -0.47 -4.43
N ILE A 73 -28.55 -0.65 -3.75
CA ILE A 73 -28.13 -1.92 -3.15
C ILE A 73 -28.04 -1.72 -1.65
N GLU A 74 -28.73 -2.55 -0.88
CA GLU A 74 -28.53 -2.63 0.57
C GLU A 74 -27.36 -3.58 0.85
N HIS A 75 -26.40 -3.14 1.67
CA HIS A 75 -25.22 -3.91 2.01
C HIS A 75 -24.84 -3.68 3.47
N PRO A 76 -24.32 -4.67 4.20
CA PRO A 76 -23.86 -4.50 5.59
C PRO A 76 -22.56 -3.68 5.70
N SER A 77 -22.38 -2.67 4.87
CA SER A 77 -21.36 -1.64 5.04
C SER A 77 -21.87 -0.57 6.02
N HIS A 78 -20.95 0.17 6.64
CA HIS A 78 -21.32 1.19 7.62
C HIS A 78 -21.48 2.58 7.01
N LEU A 79 -20.93 2.78 5.82
CA LEU A 79 -20.93 4.06 5.14
C LEU A 79 -21.59 3.94 3.76
N PRO A 80 -22.40 4.94 3.37
CA PRO A 80 -22.97 4.99 2.03
C PRO A 80 -21.88 5.17 0.98
N ARG A 81 -22.09 4.56 -0.18
CA ARG A 81 -21.19 4.74 -1.35
C ARG A 81 -22.03 5.07 -2.57
N ILE A 82 -21.51 5.97 -3.42
CA ILE A 82 -22.07 6.25 -4.73
C ILE A 82 -21.01 6.00 -5.81
N SER A 83 -21.42 5.38 -6.89
CA SER A 83 -20.63 5.23 -8.11
C SER A 83 -21.42 5.78 -9.28
N ILE A 84 -20.84 6.73 -10.00
CA ILE A 84 -21.46 7.33 -11.19
C ILE A 84 -20.56 6.99 -12.38
N GLY A 85 -21.10 6.21 -13.32
CA GLY A 85 -20.40 5.77 -14.53
C GLY A 85 -20.91 6.52 -15.75
N PHE A 86 -19.97 7.03 -16.54
CA PHE A 86 -20.22 7.57 -17.88
C PHE A 86 -19.51 6.69 -18.89
N ARG A 87 -20.04 6.58 -20.09
CA ARG A 87 -19.29 5.95 -21.19
C ARG A 87 -18.04 6.73 -21.48
N ALA A 88 -16.97 6.03 -21.81
CA ALA A 88 -15.70 6.59 -22.26
C ALA A 88 -15.31 5.94 -23.58
N PRO A 89 -14.56 6.64 -24.42
CA PRO A 89 -14.04 6.08 -25.67
C PRO A 89 -12.98 5.00 -25.41
N GLU A 90 -12.58 4.30 -26.43
CA GLU A 90 -11.38 3.46 -26.39
C GLU A 90 -10.13 4.24 -26.06
N GLY A 91 -9.14 3.58 -25.46
CA GLY A 91 -7.96 4.26 -24.90
C GLY A 91 -7.06 5.00 -25.91
N ASN A 92 -7.12 4.64 -27.20
CA ASN A 92 -6.40 5.30 -28.29
C ASN A 92 -7.21 6.38 -29.02
N HIS A 93 -8.43 6.68 -28.57
CA HIS A 93 -9.25 7.76 -29.11
C HIS A 93 -8.68 9.14 -28.72
N ALA A 94 -8.86 10.14 -29.57
CA ALA A 94 -8.37 11.50 -29.30
C ALA A 94 -8.94 12.09 -27.98
N ASP A 95 -10.20 11.82 -27.67
CA ASP A 95 -10.87 12.32 -26.47
C ASP A 95 -10.34 11.68 -25.17
N SER A 96 -9.50 10.62 -25.24
CA SER A 96 -8.92 10.00 -24.04
C SER A 96 -7.95 10.92 -23.31
N ALA A 97 -7.23 11.79 -24.04
CA ALA A 97 -6.30 12.75 -23.46
C ALA A 97 -7.01 13.85 -22.65
N PRO A 98 -8.03 14.58 -23.17
CA PRO A 98 -8.79 15.53 -22.36
C PRO A 98 -9.50 14.87 -21.18
N LEU A 99 -10.09 13.69 -21.32
CA LEU A 99 -10.72 12.96 -20.20
C LEU A 99 -9.72 12.61 -19.11
N ALA A 100 -8.48 12.25 -19.46
CA ALA A 100 -7.42 11.99 -18.50
C ALA A 100 -7.03 13.24 -17.72
N LEU A 101 -6.95 14.41 -18.37
CA LEU A 101 -6.69 15.69 -17.70
C LEU A 101 -7.83 16.13 -16.79
N ILE A 102 -9.09 15.92 -17.21
CA ILE A 102 -10.27 16.17 -16.37
C ILE A 102 -10.22 15.27 -15.12
N SER A 103 -9.79 14.00 -15.23
CA SER A 103 -9.66 13.12 -14.06
C SER A 103 -8.65 13.66 -13.05
N VAL A 104 -7.51 14.17 -13.51
CA VAL A 104 -6.50 14.82 -12.65
C VAL A 104 -7.06 16.06 -11.98
N TYR A 105 -7.76 16.92 -12.73
CA TYR A 105 -8.40 18.12 -12.21
C TYR A 105 -9.40 17.82 -11.10
N LEU A 106 -10.25 16.80 -11.31
CA LEU A 106 -11.35 16.50 -10.41
C LEU A 106 -10.91 15.83 -9.11
N ALA A 107 -9.98 14.86 -9.14
CA ALA A 107 -9.74 13.98 -7.99
C ALA A 107 -8.26 13.60 -7.77
N SER A 108 -7.31 14.37 -8.26
CA SER A 108 -5.90 14.06 -8.02
C SER A 108 -5.26 15.04 -7.04
N GLY A 109 -5.09 14.58 -5.79
CA GLY A 109 -4.44 15.34 -4.73
C GLY A 109 -5.38 16.26 -3.94
N ARG A 110 -4.83 16.87 -2.88
CA ARG A 110 -5.58 17.74 -1.94
C ARG A 110 -6.00 19.09 -2.53
N SER A 111 -5.42 19.51 -3.66
CA SER A 111 -5.82 20.73 -4.40
C SER A 111 -6.85 20.46 -5.50
N SER A 112 -7.36 19.22 -5.59
CA SER A 112 -8.32 18.83 -6.62
C SER A 112 -9.71 19.44 -6.37
N ARG A 113 -10.49 19.53 -7.44
CA ARG A 113 -11.79 20.19 -7.40
C ARG A 113 -12.80 19.49 -6.49
N PHE A 114 -12.79 18.17 -6.45
CA PHE A 114 -13.69 17.41 -5.57
C PHE A 114 -13.23 17.44 -4.11
N GLU A 115 -11.94 17.61 -3.85
CA GLU A 115 -11.45 17.89 -2.49
C GLU A 115 -12.10 19.16 -1.94
N GLU A 116 -12.07 20.24 -2.73
CA GLU A 116 -12.66 21.53 -2.37
C GLU A 116 -14.19 21.46 -2.19
N LEU A 117 -14.89 20.76 -3.12
CA LEU A 117 -16.34 20.77 -3.17
C LEU A 117 -17.04 19.75 -2.25
N LEU A 118 -16.36 18.66 -1.93
CA LEU A 118 -17.00 17.48 -1.33
C LEU A 118 -16.29 16.99 -0.07
N VAL A 119 -14.94 16.91 -0.08
CA VAL A 119 -14.18 16.40 1.07
C VAL A 119 -14.07 17.48 2.14
N LYS A 120 -13.59 18.68 1.79
CA LYS A 120 -13.45 19.80 2.75
C LYS A 120 -14.77 20.18 3.45
N PRO A 121 -15.96 20.19 2.79
CA PRO A 121 -17.24 20.36 3.46
C PRO A 121 -17.76 19.12 4.20
N SER A 122 -16.97 18.06 4.31
CA SER A 122 -17.32 16.81 4.99
C SER A 122 -18.58 16.11 4.44
N LEU A 123 -18.85 16.25 3.13
CA LEU A 123 -19.91 15.50 2.45
C LEU A 123 -19.44 14.09 2.11
N VAL A 124 -18.16 13.91 1.77
CA VAL A 124 -17.55 12.63 1.48
C VAL A 124 -16.25 12.48 2.28
N LEU A 125 -15.89 11.24 2.60
CA LEU A 125 -14.60 10.86 3.20
C LEU A 125 -13.51 10.70 2.13
N ASP A 126 -13.89 10.13 1.00
CA ASP A 126 -12.98 9.84 -0.10
C ASP A 126 -13.74 9.92 -1.43
N ILE A 127 -13.07 10.42 -2.45
CA ILE A 127 -13.60 10.48 -3.80
C ILE A 127 -12.49 10.17 -4.81
N SER A 128 -12.81 9.32 -5.75
CA SER A 128 -11.88 8.93 -6.81
C SER A 128 -12.53 9.00 -8.19
N VAL A 129 -11.71 9.31 -9.18
CA VAL A 129 -12.09 9.30 -10.59
C VAL A 129 -11.17 8.33 -11.33
N SER A 130 -11.76 7.43 -12.08
CA SER A 130 -11.01 6.46 -12.88
C SER A 130 -11.55 6.35 -14.29
N THR A 131 -10.65 6.28 -15.26
CA THR A 131 -10.96 5.99 -16.65
C THR A 131 -10.43 4.61 -17.00
N ASN A 132 -11.31 3.68 -17.32
CA ASN A 132 -10.91 2.37 -17.82
C ASN A 132 -10.57 2.48 -19.28
N THR A 133 -9.28 2.66 -19.60
CA THR A 133 -8.74 2.65 -20.95
C THR A 133 -8.67 1.24 -21.48
N LEU A 134 -9.71 0.82 -22.17
CA LEU A 134 -9.81 -0.49 -22.82
C LEU A 134 -9.52 -0.37 -24.32
N ILE A 135 -9.34 -1.50 -24.99
CA ILE A 135 -9.27 -1.58 -26.47
C ILE A 135 -10.63 -1.19 -27.09
N MET A 136 -11.71 -1.49 -26.37
CA MET A 136 -13.09 -1.12 -26.69
C MET A 136 -13.52 0.08 -25.83
N PRO A 137 -14.64 0.76 -26.16
CA PRO A 137 -15.21 1.80 -25.31
C PRO A 137 -15.35 1.32 -23.86
N GLY A 138 -14.89 2.16 -22.92
CA GLY A 138 -14.86 1.85 -21.51
C GLY A 138 -15.81 2.69 -20.68
N LEU A 139 -15.44 2.91 -19.43
CA LEU A 139 -16.19 3.73 -18.47
C LEU A 139 -15.28 4.78 -17.84
N TYR A 140 -15.84 5.97 -17.69
CA TYR A 140 -15.34 7.01 -16.81
C TYR A 140 -16.16 6.95 -15.53
N VAL A 141 -15.55 6.66 -14.39
CA VAL A 141 -16.28 6.36 -13.16
C VAL A 141 -15.83 7.29 -12.04
N VAL A 142 -16.79 7.98 -11.44
CA VAL A 142 -16.63 8.73 -10.19
C VAL A 142 -17.15 7.85 -9.05
N ARG A 143 -16.33 7.62 -8.01
CA ARG A 143 -16.71 6.87 -6.81
C ARG A 143 -16.51 7.74 -5.59
N ALA A 144 -17.51 7.82 -4.73
CA ALA A 144 -17.43 8.55 -3.48
C ALA A 144 -17.89 7.67 -2.31
N LEU A 145 -17.12 7.75 -1.21
CA LEU A 145 -17.48 7.21 0.10
C LEU A 145 -17.99 8.37 0.94
N LEU A 146 -19.24 8.30 1.35
CA LEU A 146 -19.88 9.40 2.09
C LEU A 146 -19.60 9.30 3.59
N GLN A 147 -19.65 10.44 4.28
CA GLN A 147 -19.77 10.48 5.74
C GLN A 147 -21.10 9.84 6.17
N LYS A 148 -21.14 9.29 7.40
CA LYS A 148 -22.27 8.50 7.92
C LYS A 148 -23.62 9.21 7.79
N ASP A 149 -23.65 10.49 8.10
CA ASP A 149 -24.87 11.31 8.13
C ASP A 149 -24.95 12.30 6.96
N ALA A 150 -24.07 12.15 5.96
CA ALA A 150 -24.03 13.05 4.82
C ALA A 150 -25.19 12.79 3.85
N SER A 151 -25.69 13.86 3.24
CA SER A 151 -26.73 13.76 2.24
C SER A 151 -26.21 13.24 0.91
N LEU A 152 -26.61 12.02 0.56
CA LEU A 152 -26.29 11.39 -0.73
C LEU A 152 -26.70 12.30 -1.91
N SER A 153 -27.93 12.89 -1.85
CA SER A 153 -28.42 13.77 -2.91
C SER A 153 -27.53 15.00 -3.09
N LYS A 154 -27.09 15.64 -2.00
CA LYS A 154 -26.20 16.80 -2.10
C LYS A 154 -24.85 16.45 -2.74
N ALA A 155 -24.28 15.31 -2.39
CA ALA A 155 -23.01 14.83 -2.99
C ALA A 155 -23.20 14.51 -4.48
N GLU A 156 -24.25 13.77 -4.83
CA GLU A 156 -24.60 13.44 -6.21
C GLU A 156 -24.81 14.70 -7.06
N ASP A 157 -25.61 15.65 -6.57
CA ASP A 157 -25.90 16.90 -7.26
C ASP A 157 -24.65 17.78 -7.44
N ALA A 158 -23.74 17.78 -6.47
CA ALA A 158 -22.49 18.51 -6.58
C ALA A 158 -21.57 17.89 -7.66
N ILE A 159 -21.49 16.56 -7.73
CA ILE A 159 -20.74 15.85 -8.78
C ILE A 159 -21.31 16.21 -10.16
N PHE A 160 -22.62 16.04 -10.37
CA PHE A 160 -23.23 16.34 -11.67
C PHE A 160 -23.12 17.82 -12.07
N ARG A 161 -23.27 18.75 -11.12
CA ARG A 161 -23.10 20.19 -11.39
C ARG A 161 -21.68 20.51 -11.85
N GLU A 162 -20.67 19.91 -11.21
CA GLU A 162 -19.28 20.18 -11.61
C GLU A 162 -18.96 19.56 -12.97
N MET A 163 -19.45 18.34 -13.25
CA MET A 163 -19.30 17.72 -14.57
C MET A 163 -19.93 18.56 -15.69
N ASP A 164 -21.14 19.08 -15.46
CA ASP A 164 -21.84 19.97 -16.39
C ASP A 164 -21.11 21.32 -16.54
N ARG A 165 -20.59 21.88 -15.44
CA ARG A 165 -19.79 23.12 -15.48
C ARG A 165 -18.56 22.98 -16.40
N ILE A 166 -17.81 21.86 -16.27
CA ILE A 166 -16.66 21.61 -17.15
C ILE A 166 -17.09 21.52 -18.61
N GLY A 167 -18.24 20.94 -18.92
CA GLY A 167 -18.77 20.89 -20.29
C GLY A 167 -19.16 22.25 -20.83
N ARG A 168 -19.60 23.21 -20.01
CA ARG A 168 -19.97 24.56 -20.41
C ARG A 168 -18.80 25.53 -20.43
N GLU A 169 -17.99 25.51 -19.38
CA GLU A 169 -16.97 26.53 -19.12
C GLU A 169 -15.55 26.05 -19.44
N GLY A 170 -15.30 24.74 -19.39
CA GLY A 170 -13.97 24.17 -19.53
C GLY A 170 -13.16 24.22 -18.23
N ILE A 171 -11.85 24.14 -18.37
CA ILE A 171 -10.84 24.34 -17.34
C ILE A 171 -9.97 25.51 -17.81
N ASP A 172 -9.74 26.44 -16.91
CA ASP A 172 -8.90 27.62 -17.15
C ASP A 172 -7.50 27.26 -17.66
N SER A 173 -6.93 28.10 -18.57
CA SER A 173 -5.66 27.82 -19.26
C SER A 173 -4.47 27.65 -18.32
N ASP A 174 -4.40 28.43 -17.22
CA ASP A 174 -3.31 28.32 -16.26
C ASP A 174 -3.41 27.01 -15.47
N LYS A 175 -4.63 26.65 -15.06
CA LYS A 175 -4.88 25.33 -14.44
C LYS A 175 -4.58 24.20 -15.41
N LEU A 176 -4.97 24.31 -16.67
CA LEU A 176 -4.70 23.29 -17.67
C LEU A 176 -3.18 23.10 -17.88
N LYS A 177 -2.40 24.18 -17.89
CA LYS A 177 -0.93 24.13 -17.96
C LYS A 177 -0.34 23.38 -16.76
N ILE A 178 -0.85 23.63 -15.54
CA ILE A 178 -0.44 22.92 -14.33
C ILE A 178 -0.73 21.43 -14.45
N LEU A 179 -1.92 21.05 -14.90
CA LEU A 179 -2.30 19.64 -15.06
C LEU A 179 -1.41 18.90 -16.05
N LYS A 180 -1.04 19.54 -17.16
CA LYS A 180 -0.08 19.00 -18.13
C LYS A 180 1.29 18.79 -17.50
N ASN A 181 1.83 19.80 -16.80
CA ASN A 181 3.10 19.69 -16.09
C ASN A 181 3.10 18.56 -15.05
N ARG A 182 2.02 18.43 -14.27
CA ARG A 182 1.84 17.33 -13.30
C ARG A 182 1.92 15.96 -13.98
N ARG A 183 1.22 15.81 -15.10
CA ARG A 183 1.20 14.55 -15.84
C ARG A 183 2.54 14.20 -16.46
N GLU A 184 3.24 15.18 -17.01
CA GLU A 184 4.58 15.02 -17.55
C GLU A 184 5.59 14.64 -16.46
N ALA A 185 5.62 15.37 -15.36
CA ALA A 185 6.51 15.09 -14.23
C ALA A 185 6.26 13.67 -13.68
N TRP A 186 4.99 13.30 -13.46
CA TRP A 186 4.64 11.94 -13.03
C TRP A 186 5.08 10.88 -14.03
N SER A 187 4.99 11.15 -15.34
CA SER A 187 5.48 10.25 -16.39
C SER A 187 6.98 9.99 -16.26
N ILE A 188 7.76 11.07 -16.08
CA ILE A 188 9.23 10.96 -15.91
C ILE A 188 9.58 10.19 -14.64
N ILE A 189 8.98 10.56 -13.51
CA ILE A 189 9.21 9.91 -12.20
C ILE A 189 8.91 8.42 -12.27
N SER A 190 7.75 8.06 -12.82
CA SER A 190 7.32 6.67 -12.92
C SER A 190 8.08 5.85 -13.98
N SER A 191 8.78 6.52 -14.91
CA SER A 191 9.64 5.87 -15.91
C SER A 191 11.04 5.53 -15.36
N ALA A 192 11.41 6.04 -14.19
CA ALA A 192 12.64 5.63 -13.52
C ALA A 192 12.60 4.19 -13.01
N ASP A 193 11.40 3.60 -12.83
CA ASP A 193 11.22 2.20 -12.44
C ASP A 193 11.34 1.25 -13.66
N PRO A 194 12.35 0.35 -13.71
CA PRO A 194 12.51 -0.60 -14.82
C PRO A 194 11.29 -1.50 -15.03
N LEU A 195 10.69 -2.00 -13.94
CA LEU A 195 9.49 -2.84 -14.01
C LEU A 195 8.28 -2.05 -14.55
N GLY A 196 8.12 -0.78 -14.12
CA GLY A 196 7.11 0.11 -14.65
C GLY A 196 7.25 0.34 -16.16
N ARG A 197 8.48 0.53 -16.64
CA ARG A 197 8.76 0.64 -18.09
C ARG A 197 8.43 -0.65 -18.84
N ALA A 198 8.88 -1.80 -18.33
CA ALA A 198 8.60 -3.09 -18.96
C ALA A 198 7.08 -3.33 -19.10
N ARG A 199 6.32 -3.07 -18.04
CA ARG A 199 4.85 -3.19 -18.06
C ARG A 199 4.19 -2.26 -19.08
N ARG A 200 4.69 -1.03 -19.24
CA ARG A 200 4.14 -0.07 -20.20
C ARG A 200 4.40 -0.47 -21.64
N PHE A 201 5.61 -0.95 -21.95
CA PHE A 201 5.94 -1.48 -23.26
C PHE A 201 5.04 -2.69 -23.60
N ALA A 202 4.95 -3.66 -22.70
CA ALA A 202 4.11 -4.83 -22.90
C ALA A 202 2.62 -4.48 -23.06
N ALA A 203 2.08 -3.62 -22.17
CA ALA A 203 0.69 -3.21 -22.22
C ALA A 203 0.35 -2.38 -23.47
N GLY A 204 1.22 -1.48 -23.88
CA GLY A 204 1.05 -0.68 -25.08
C GLY A 204 1.01 -1.56 -26.33
N TYR A 205 1.94 -2.50 -26.46
CA TYR A 205 1.96 -3.44 -27.57
C TYR A 205 0.76 -4.38 -27.55
N ALA A 206 0.47 -5.01 -26.43
CA ALA A 206 -0.62 -5.98 -26.33
C ALA A 206 -2.00 -5.36 -26.60
N LYS A 207 -2.22 -4.09 -26.21
CA LYS A 207 -3.50 -3.41 -26.40
C LYS A 207 -3.62 -2.72 -27.76
N TYR A 208 -2.55 -2.02 -28.19
CA TYR A 208 -2.64 -1.09 -29.31
C TYR A 208 -1.61 -1.37 -30.41
N ASN A 209 -0.87 -2.48 -30.31
CA ASN A 209 0.24 -2.83 -31.20
C ASN A 209 1.31 -1.73 -31.30
N ASP A 210 1.46 -0.95 -30.22
CA ASP A 210 2.41 0.15 -30.13
C ASP A 210 3.09 0.17 -28.75
N PRO A 211 4.35 -0.27 -28.64
CA PRO A 211 5.06 -0.29 -27.35
C PRO A 211 5.28 1.12 -26.78
N TYR A 212 5.22 2.17 -27.60
CA TYR A 212 5.39 3.56 -27.20
C TYR A 212 4.08 4.28 -26.90
N PHE A 213 2.95 3.60 -26.93
CA PHE A 213 1.62 4.17 -26.72
C PHE A 213 1.53 5.06 -25.48
N TYR A 214 2.14 4.63 -24.37
CA TYR A 214 2.11 5.40 -23.12
C TYR A 214 2.74 6.79 -23.29
N TRP A 215 3.91 6.89 -23.92
CA TRP A 215 4.61 8.18 -24.13
C TRP A 215 3.85 9.06 -25.13
N LYS A 216 3.33 8.48 -26.20
CA LYS A 216 2.45 9.20 -27.15
C LYS A 216 1.18 9.72 -26.47
N SER A 217 0.64 9.00 -25.49
CA SER A 217 -0.51 9.50 -24.72
C SER A 217 -0.18 10.73 -23.85
N ILE A 218 1.07 10.87 -23.40
CA ILE A 218 1.53 12.10 -22.70
C ILE A 218 1.66 13.26 -23.70
N GLU A 219 2.24 13.01 -24.86
CA GLU A 219 2.32 14.02 -25.93
C GLU A 219 0.92 14.50 -26.34
N ALA A 220 -0.04 13.58 -26.49
CA ALA A 220 -1.42 13.93 -26.75
C ALA A 220 -2.02 14.80 -25.63
N CYS A 221 -1.76 14.49 -24.35
CA CYS A 221 -2.20 15.35 -23.24
C CYS A 221 -1.59 16.76 -23.30
N ASN A 222 -0.33 16.89 -23.71
CA ASN A 222 0.33 18.19 -23.85
C ASN A 222 -0.28 19.02 -24.98
N ALA A 223 -0.84 18.40 -26.01
CA ALA A 223 -1.49 19.06 -27.13
C ALA A 223 -2.94 19.53 -26.84
N VAL A 224 -3.60 19.01 -25.79
CA VAL A 224 -5.00 19.36 -25.43
C VAL A 224 -5.15 20.84 -25.15
N ASP A 225 -6.18 21.47 -25.67
CA ASP A 225 -6.57 22.86 -25.34
C ASP A 225 -7.90 22.93 -24.54
N GLU A 226 -8.33 24.14 -24.19
CA GLU A 226 -9.58 24.39 -23.45
C GLU A 226 -10.83 23.92 -24.22
N SER A 227 -10.79 24.03 -25.57
CA SER A 227 -11.89 23.60 -26.43
C SER A 227 -12.05 22.09 -26.42
N ASP A 228 -10.92 21.35 -26.41
CA ASP A 228 -10.91 19.89 -26.31
C ASP A 228 -11.54 19.42 -24.99
N ILE A 229 -11.19 20.09 -23.88
CA ILE A 229 -11.77 19.81 -22.56
C ILE A 229 -13.28 20.01 -22.57
N ARG A 230 -13.77 21.15 -23.08
CA ARG A 230 -15.23 21.41 -23.15
C ARG A 230 -15.93 20.41 -24.03
N THR A 231 -15.38 20.14 -25.21
CA THR A 231 -15.97 19.22 -26.19
C THR A 231 -16.08 17.80 -25.63
N ALA A 232 -15.02 17.29 -25.00
CA ALA A 232 -15.01 15.98 -24.39
C ALA A 232 -15.99 15.91 -23.20
N ALA A 233 -15.95 16.88 -22.30
CA ALA A 233 -16.87 16.92 -21.15
C ALA A 233 -18.34 16.96 -21.58
N HIS A 234 -18.70 17.84 -22.54
CA HIS A 234 -20.07 17.95 -23.06
C HIS A 234 -20.54 16.66 -23.75
N ARG A 235 -19.65 15.94 -24.43
CA ARG A 235 -19.94 14.69 -25.15
C ARG A 235 -20.21 13.53 -24.19
N TYR A 236 -19.38 13.39 -23.14
CA TYR A 236 -19.38 12.17 -22.32
C TYR A 236 -20.08 12.33 -20.97
N PHE A 237 -20.14 13.52 -20.35
CA PHE A 237 -20.67 13.67 -19.00
C PHE A 237 -22.17 14.05 -18.98
N ARG A 238 -22.96 13.28 -19.69
CA ARG A 238 -24.40 13.49 -19.77
C ARG A 238 -25.12 12.74 -18.67
N LYS A 239 -25.89 13.45 -17.85
CA LYS A 239 -26.66 12.88 -16.74
C LYS A 239 -27.67 11.83 -17.23
N ASP A 240 -28.35 12.11 -18.34
CA ASP A 240 -29.36 11.26 -18.94
C ASP A 240 -28.82 9.89 -19.44
N SER A 241 -27.54 9.80 -19.77
CA SER A 241 -26.90 8.57 -20.24
C SER A 241 -25.91 7.96 -19.22
N SER A 242 -25.96 8.42 -17.94
CA SER A 242 -25.12 7.91 -16.85
C SER A 242 -25.71 6.68 -16.18
N ALA A 243 -24.85 5.89 -15.53
CA ALA A 243 -25.25 4.80 -14.66
C ALA A 243 -24.89 5.16 -13.21
N VAL A 244 -25.88 5.18 -12.32
CA VAL A 244 -25.69 5.50 -10.90
C VAL A 244 -25.95 4.25 -10.08
N SER A 245 -24.98 3.86 -9.27
CA SER A 245 -25.11 2.77 -8.30
C SER A 245 -24.90 3.33 -6.89
N VAL A 246 -25.87 3.14 -6.04
CA VAL A 246 -25.87 3.56 -4.65
C VAL A 246 -25.85 2.33 -3.77
N LEU A 247 -24.89 2.26 -2.86
CA LEU A 247 -24.80 1.26 -1.83
C LEU A 247 -25.19 1.91 -0.51
N ASN A 248 -26.34 1.50 0.03
CA ASN A 248 -26.85 1.99 1.30
C ASN A 248 -26.45 1.05 2.44
N PRO A 249 -26.04 1.59 3.59
CA PRO A 249 -25.88 0.80 4.80
C PRO A 249 -27.20 0.14 5.17
N SER A 250 -27.18 -1.17 5.34
CA SER A 250 -28.37 -1.92 5.77
C SER A 250 -28.27 -2.17 7.27
N ASN A 251 -29.26 -1.67 8.03
CA ASN A 251 -29.47 -2.04 9.44
C ASN A 251 -30.23 -3.38 9.57
N ARG A 252 -30.59 -3.99 8.47
CA ARG A 252 -31.15 -5.33 8.53
C ARG A 252 -30.05 -6.28 8.93
N ASN A 253 -30.18 -6.86 10.10
CA ASN A 253 -29.66 -8.16 10.47
C ASN A 253 -30.15 -9.14 9.39
N GLY A 254 -29.53 -9.02 8.24
CA GLY A 254 -29.90 -9.79 7.07
C GLY A 254 -29.41 -11.20 7.26
N THR A 255 -30.21 -12.00 7.92
CA THR A 255 -30.27 -13.42 7.68
C THR A 255 -30.66 -13.70 6.22
N ARG A 256 -29.86 -13.27 5.26
CA ARG A 256 -29.54 -14.13 4.17
C ARG A 256 -28.41 -15.01 4.66
N ALA A 257 -28.80 -16.04 5.39
CA ALA A 257 -28.12 -17.31 5.25
C ALA A 257 -28.11 -17.58 3.73
N SER A 258 -27.08 -17.13 3.01
CA SER A 258 -26.63 -17.87 1.86
C SER A 258 -26.50 -19.27 2.44
N ALA A 259 -27.32 -20.20 1.97
CA ALA A 259 -27.18 -21.59 2.32
C ALA A 259 -25.69 -21.84 2.27
N VAL A 260 -25.09 -22.19 3.41
CA VAL A 260 -23.66 -22.52 3.49
C VAL A 260 -23.47 -23.45 2.31
N PRO A 261 -22.65 -23.09 1.29
CA PRO A 261 -22.46 -23.97 0.15
C PRO A 261 -22.10 -25.31 0.79
N ALA A 262 -22.84 -26.37 0.43
CA ALA A 262 -22.53 -27.70 0.93
C ALA A 262 -21.02 -27.85 0.81
N PRO A 263 -20.31 -28.31 1.84
CA PRO A 263 -18.87 -28.48 1.77
C PRO A 263 -18.60 -29.15 0.45
N PHE A 264 -17.66 -28.61 -0.34
CA PHE A 264 -17.26 -29.22 -1.59
C PHE A 264 -17.16 -30.71 -1.29
N PRO A 265 -17.87 -31.57 -2.05
CA PRO A 265 -17.79 -32.99 -1.76
C PRO A 265 -16.32 -33.32 -1.64
N GLU A 266 -15.94 -34.12 -0.65
CA GLU A 266 -14.57 -34.64 -0.44
C GLU A 266 -14.10 -35.48 -1.65
N THR A 267 -14.68 -35.24 -2.82
CA THR A 267 -14.31 -35.84 -4.07
C THR A 267 -12.92 -35.35 -4.43
N ASP A 268 -11.94 -36.17 -4.04
CA ASP A 268 -10.71 -36.41 -4.78
C ASP A 268 -9.96 -35.17 -5.32
N LEU A 269 -10.05 -34.00 -4.64
CA LEU A 269 -8.90 -33.14 -4.55
C LEU A 269 -7.89 -33.92 -3.69
N VAL A 270 -7.26 -34.92 -4.33
CA VAL A 270 -5.97 -35.39 -3.83
C VAL A 270 -5.19 -34.10 -3.61
N PRO A 271 -4.93 -33.70 -2.35
CA PRO A 271 -4.07 -32.55 -2.13
C PRO A 271 -2.83 -32.92 -2.95
N PRO A 272 -2.27 -32.01 -3.77
CA PRO A 272 -1.00 -32.29 -4.36
C PRO A 272 -0.17 -32.78 -3.17
N THR A 273 0.14 -34.05 -3.17
CA THR A 273 0.90 -34.71 -2.12
C THR A 273 2.05 -33.75 -1.88
N GLY A 274 2.22 -33.26 -0.65
CA GLY A 274 3.18 -32.22 -0.32
C GLY A 274 4.57 -32.63 -0.73
N GLN A 275 4.78 -32.68 -2.03
CA GLN A 275 6.07 -32.83 -2.64
C GLN A 275 6.82 -31.56 -2.27
N GLU A 276 7.86 -31.75 -1.46
CA GLU A 276 8.91 -30.75 -1.39
C GLU A 276 9.20 -30.30 -2.81
N PRO A 277 9.27 -28.98 -3.08
CA PRO A 277 9.59 -28.50 -4.41
C PRO A 277 10.80 -29.30 -4.89
N SER A 278 10.70 -29.90 -6.08
CA SER A 278 11.82 -30.58 -6.75
C SER A 278 13.03 -29.67 -6.59
N GLU A 279 14.20 -30.24 -6.27
CA GLU A 279 15.43 -29.47 -6.06
C GLU A 279 15.56 -28.42 -7.15
N ILE A 280 15.23 -27.17 -6.81
CA ILE A 280 15.41 -26.04 -7.73
C ILE A 280 16.88 -25.70 -7.66
N ASP A 281 17.58 -25.89 -8.75
CA ASP A 281 18.97 -25.45 -8.87
C ASP A 281 19.02 -23.92 -8.79
N ILE A 282 19.43 -23.42 -7.63
CA ILE A 282 19.59 -21.99 -7.39
C ILE A 282 21.01 -21.61 -7.74
N PRO A 283 21.25 -20.83 -8.80
CA PRO A 283 22.57 -20.39 -9.16
C PRO A 283 23.26 -19.64 -8.02
N ASP A 284 24.51 -19.96 -7.70
CA ASP A 284 25.27 -19.32 -6.62
C ASP A 284 25.39 -17.80 -6.76
N ARG A 285 25.27 -17.25 -7.99
CA ARG A 285 25.21 -15.80 -8.21
C ARG A 285 24.05 -15.10 -7.50
N LEU A 286 22.94 -15.82 -7.25
CA LEU A 286 21.79 -15.29 -6.51
C LEU A 286 22.04 -15.26 -5.00
N LEU A 287 22.96 -16.05 -4.51
CA LEU A 287 23.38 -16.17 -3.12
C LEU A 287 24.64 -15.32 -2.82
N ARG A 288 24.77 -14.16 -3.46
CA ARG A 288 25.90 -13.25 -3.22
C ARG A 288 25.39 -11.89 -2.74
N VAL A 289 26.08 -11.35 -1.73
CA VAL A 289 25.84 -9.94 -1.32
C VAL A 289 26.19 -9.04 -2.50
N PRO A 290 25.35 -8.05 -2.84
CA PRO A 290 25.69 -7.09 -3.89
C PRO A 290 26.98 -6.35 -3.55
N ALA A 291 27.77 -6.03 -4.57
CA ALA A 291 28.98 -5.24 -4.40
C ALA A 291 28.68 -3.83 -3.88
N ILE A 292 27.47 -3.30 -4.16
CA ILE A 292 27.03 -1.95 -3.79
C ILE A 292 26.06 -2.03 -2.62
N SER A 293 26.30 -1.23 -1.56
CA SER A 293 25.38 -0.99 -0.43
C SER A 293 24.66 0.34 -0.59
N VAL A 294 23.56 0.50 0.13
CA VAL A 294 22.84 1.79 0.20
C VAL A 294 23.74 2.90 0.73
N SER A 295 24.68 2.59 1.62
CA SER A 295 25.62 3.55 2.21
C SER A 295 26.76 3.96 1.29
N ASP A 296 27.08 3.17 0.25
CA ASP A 296 28.23 3.45 -0.63
C ASP A 296 28.05 4.81 -1.33
N LYS A 297 29.12 5.62 -1.30
CA LYS A 297 29.12 6.99 -1.84
C LYS A 297 28.03 7.90 -1.23
N THR A 298 27.55 7.60 -0.04
CA THR A 298 26.62 8.47 0.70
C THR A 298 27.45 9.45 1.54
N LYS A 299 27.27 10.75 1.29
CA LYS A 299 27.86 11.83 2.10
C LYS A 299 26.98 12.02 3.33
N ASP A 300 27.58 11.97 4.52
CA ASP A 300 26.90 12.10 5.82
C ASP A 300 27.39 13.38 6.50
N VAL A 301 26.50 14.31 6.78
CA VAL A 301 26.83 15.63 7.31
C VAL A 301 25.89 15.95 8.47
N MET A 302 26.47 16.35 9.61
CA MET A 302 25.73 16.93 10.74
C MET A 302 25.76 18.45 10.61
N LEU A 303 24.60 19.10 10.63
CA LEU A 303 24.49 20.56 10.66
C LEU A 303 24.68 21.09 12.09
N ASP A 304 25.00 22.37 12.23
CA ASP A 304 25.27 23.01 13.52
C ASP A 304 24.05 22.95 14.47
N ASN A 305 22.84 22.91 13.96
CA ASN A 305 21.61 22.75 14.74
C ASN A 305 21.22 21.27 15.00
N GLY A 306 22.05 20.30 14.60
CA GLY A 306 21.85 18.88 14.89
C GLY A 306 21.06 18.11 13.83
N ILE A 307 20.65 18.72 12.73
CA ILE A 307 20.05 17.99 11.60
C ILE A 307 21.10 17.12 10.92
N ARG A 308 20.81 15.84 10.72
CA ARG A 308 21.66 14.91 9.95
C ARG A 308 21.22 14.89 8.50
N VAL A 309 22.15 15.16 7.58
CA VAL A 309 21.89 15.21 6.14
C VAL A 309 22.66 14.09 5.43
N LEU A 310 21.95 13.22 4.71
CA LEU A 310 22.52 12.14 3.93
C LEU A 310 22.30 12.42 2.44
N LEU A 311 23.37 12.49 1.66
CA LEU A 311 23.33 12.78 0.23
C LEU A 311 23.92 11.62 -0.58
N LYS A 312 23.12 11.01 -1.45
CA LYS A 312 23.56 9.95 -2.39
C LYS A 312 23.29 10.39 -3.83
N LYS A 313 24.34 10.86 -4.50
CA LYS A 313 24.23 11.34 -5.89
C LYS A 313 24.18 10.17 -6.87
N ASP A 314 23.18 10.24 -7.75
CA ASP A 314 23.03 9.37 -8.92
C ASP A 314 22.38 10.16 -10.06
N THR A 315 23.06 10.26 -11.20
CA THR A 315 22.64 11.09 -12.35
C THR A 315 21.93 10.32 -13.45
N SER A 316 21.59 9.05 -13.22
CA SER A 316 20.96 8.16 -14.22
C SER A 316 19.60 8.64 -14.68
N PHE A 317 18.85 9.35 -13.80
CA PHE A 317 17.54 9.92 -14.09
C PHE A 317 17.45 11.38 -13.61
N PRO A 318 16.64 12.23 -14.26
CA PRO A 318 16.49 13.64 -13.88
C PRO A 318 15.52 13.82 -12.70
N ILE A 319 15.61 12.97 -11.69
CA ILE A 319 14.76 12.99 -10.49
C ILE A 319 15.59 12.98 -9.22
N VAL A 320 14.99 13.43 -8.12
CA VAL A 320 15.51 13.34 -6.77
C VAL A 320 14.42 12.82 -5.84
N SER A 321 14.72 11.78 -5.08
CA SER A 321 13.90 11.31 -3.97
C SER A 321 14.46 11.85 -2.67
N MET A 322 13.68 12.61 -1.94
CA MET A 322 14.02 13.19 -0.64
C MET A 322 13.22 12.54 0.47
N GLY A 323 13.92 12.12 1.52
CA GLY A 323 13.34 11.63 2.76
C GLY A 323 13.57 12.62 3.88
N PHE A 324 12.61 12.74 4.76
CA PHE A 324 12.73 13.57 5.96
C PHE A 324 11.97 12.92 7.12
N SER A 325 12.52 13.04 8.31
CA SER A 325 11.89 12.52 9.53
C SER A 325 12.24 13.38 10.73
N CYS A 326 11.36 13.39 11.71
CA CYS A 326 11.61 13.92 13.03
C CYS A 326 11.20 12.91 14.11
N PRO A 327 11.77 13.01 15.33
CA PRO A 327 11.56 12.01 16.40
C PRO A 327 10.17 12.14 17.04
N MET A 328 9.12 12.09 16.25
CA MET A 328 7.71 12.16 16.63
C MET A 328 7.00 10.80 16.50
N GLY A 329 7.66 9.71 16.87
CA GLY A 329 7.03 8.38 16.79
C GLY A 329 5.98 8.13 17.87
N SER A 330 5.09 7.15 17.62
CA SER A 330 4.02 6.78 18.58
C SER A 330 4.55 6.29 19.93
N ASN A 331 5.83 5.85 20.01
CA ASN A 331 6.49 5.52 21.27
C ASN A 331 6.72 6.74 22.20
N ARG A 332 6.38 7.95 21.76
CA ARG A 332 6.52 9.20 22.52
C ARG A 332 5.18 9.82 22.92
N GLU A 333 4.09 9.20 22.54
CA GLU A 333 2.74 9.66 22.89
C GLU A 333 2.50 9.60 24.39
N PRO A 334 1.87 10.59 25.02
CA PRO A 334 1.41 10.49 26.40
C PRO A 334 0.40 9.35 26.58
N ALA A 335 0.30 8.80 27.79
CA ALA A 335 -0.71 7.80 28.11
C ALA A 335 -2.12 8.35 27.87
N GLY A 336 -3.00 7.55 27.25
CA GLY A 336 -4.36 7.94 26.93
C GLY A 336 -4.53 8.77 25.65
N LEU A 337 -3.42 9.14 24.97
CA LEU A 337 -3.45 9.91 23.72
C LEU A 337 -2.88 9.11 22.54
N THR A 338 -3.15 7.80 22.49
CA THR A 338 -2.72 6.96 21.36
C THR A 338 -3.36 7.48 20.07
N GLY A 339 -2.52 7.72 19.05
CA GLY A 339 -2.88 8.35 17.78
C GLY A 339 -2.45 9.82 17.66
N LEU A 340 -1.94 10.42 18.73
CA LEU A 340 -1.49 11.82 18.73
C LEU A 340 -0.39 12.05 17.69
N SER A 341 0.56 11.14 17.56
CA SER A 341 1.66 11.24 16.62
C SER A 341 1.17 11.26 15.17
N GLU A 342 0.20 10.40 14.83
CA GLU A 342 -0.37 10.34 13.48
C GLU A 342 -1.22 11.58 13.18
N ILE A 343 -2.11 11.98 14.10
CA ILE A 343 -2.91 13.22 13.93
C ILE A 343 -2.00 14.41 13.76
N THR A 344 -0.92 14.53 14.56
CA THR A 344 0.04 15.63 14.45
C THR A 344 0.72 15.60 13.07
N ALA A 345 1.24 14.45 12.66
CA ALA A 345 1.93 14.28 11.37
C ALA A 345 1.01 14.61 10.19
N GLU A 346 -0.22 14.14 10.21
CA GLU A 346 -1.17 14.38 9.12
C GLU A 346 -1.62 15.85 9.08
N THR A 347 -1.85 16.48 10.25
CA THR A 347 -2.26 17.88 10.30
C THR A 347 -1.16 18.84 9.82
N MET A 348 0.11 18.46 9.90
CA MET A 348 1.21 19.24 9.32
C MET A 348 1.09 19.44 7.81
N LEU A 349 0.32 18.60 7.11
CA LEU A 349 0.03 18.72 5.67
C LEU A 349 -1.11 19.69 5.35
N PHE A 350 -1.74 20.30 6.35
CA PHE A 350 -2.87 21.21 6.18
C PHE A 350 -2.48 22.69 6.06
N GLY A 351 -1.19 22.97 5.88
CA GLY A 351 -0.68 24.29 5.56
C GLY A 351 -0.03 25.01 6.74
N THR A 352 0.24 26.30 6.54
CA THR A 352 0.89 27.19 7.49
C THR A 352 -0.09 28.27 7.99
N ALA A 353 0.40 29.16 8.86
CA ALA A 353 -0.41 30.30 9.29
C ALA A 353 -0.80 31.25 8.12
N GLU A 354 -0.01 31.24 7.06
CA GLU A 354 -0.15 32.11 5.88
C GLU A 354 -0.82 31.44 4.70
N GLU A 355 -0.80 30.10 4.63
CA GLU A 355 -1.34 29.30 3.51
C GLU A 355 -2.33 28.25 4.03
N GLU A 356 -3.50 28.15 3.40
CA GLU A 356 -4.44 27.05 3.66
C GLU A 356 -4.01 25.75 2.99
N SER A 357 -4.66 24.63 3.38
CA SER A 357 -4.36 23.27 2.91
C SER A 357 -4.32 23.17 1.38
N ILE A 358 -5.27 23.77 0.68
CA ILE A 358 -5.36 23.70 -0.79
C ILE A 358 -4.15 24.40 -1.42
N GLU A 359 -3.82 25.60 -0.97
CA GLU A 359 -2.71 26.41 -1.50
C GLU A 359 -1.37 25.74 -1.21
N PHE A 360 -1.18 25.29 0.04
CA PHE A 360 0.03 24.61 0.47
C PHE A 360 0.30 23.33 -0.36
N ASN A 361 -0.70 22.48 -0.51
CA ASN A 361 -0.54 21.24 -1.28
C ASN A 361 -0.42 21.53 -2.80
N ALA A 362 -1.07 22.57 -3.31
CA ALA A 362 -0.93 22.98 -4.71
C ALA A 362 0.51 23.32 -5.08
N ARG A 363 1.33 23.85 -4.18
CA ARG A 363 2.77 24.10 -4.44
C ARG A 363 3.50 22.82 -4.85
N LEU A 364 3.30 21.70 -4.15
CA LEU A 364 3.92 20.42 -4.51
C LEU A 364 3.24 19.78 -5.71
N GLU A 365 1.92 19.79 -5.74
CA GLU A 365 1.15 19.17 -6.81
C GLU A 365 1.40 19.83 -8.16
N ASN A 366 1.60 21.15 -8.21
CA ASN A 366 1.98 21.88 -9.43
C ASN A 366 3.35 21.46 -9.99
N LEU A 367 4.21 20.91 -9.13
CA LEU A 367 5.50 20.32 -9.53
C LEU A 367 5.37 18.83 -9.91
N GLY A 368 4.15 18.29 -9.94
CA GLY A 368 3.88 16.90 -10.27
C GLY A 368 4.28 15.91 -9.18
N THR A 369 4.36 16.37 -7.95
CA THR A 369 4.68 15.54 -6.77
C THR A 369 3.67 15.75 -5.65
N SER A 370 3.71 14.86 -4.67
CA SER A 370 2.93 14.95 -3.43
C SER A 370 3.77 14.46 -2.27
N VAL A 371 3.46 14.95 -1.08
CA VAL A 371 4.06 14.46 0.16
C VAL A 371 3.10 13.53 0.88
N ASN A 372 3.63 12.45 1.40
CA ASN A 372 2.98 11.65 2.43
C ASN A 372 3.89 11.70 3.66
N PHE A 373 3.34 12.14 4.79
CA PHE A 373 4.05 12.23 6.05
C PHE A 373 3.22 11.49 7.11
N SER A 374 3.75 10.44 7.66
CA SER A 374 3.05 9.54 8.57
C SER A 374 3.91 9.17 9.76
N SER A 375 3.25 8.72 10.82
CA SER A 375 3.93 8.23 12.02
C SER A 375 4.30 6.76 11.90
N THR A 376 5.46 6.44 12.48
CA THR A 376 5.86 5.06 12.81
C THR A 376 6.00 4.93 14.33
N THR A 377 6.43 3.79 14.82
CA THR A 377 6.72 3.63 16.26
C THR A 377 7.82 4.57 16.72
N ASP A 378 8.88 4.76 15.94
CA ASP A 378 10.10 5.43 16.37
C ASP A 378 10.25 6.87 15.88
N TYR A 379 9.63 7.22 14.75
CA TYR A 379 9.69 8.56 14.14
C TYR A 379 8.46 8.84 13.29
N ALA A 380 8.18 10.10 13.03
CA ALA A 380 7.30 10.49 11.91
C ALA A 380 8.17 10.94 10.74
N GLY A 381 7.78 10.56 9.52
CA GLY A 381 8.57 10.85 8.33
C GLY A 381 7.85 10.60 7.02
N GLY A 382 8.49 11.03 5.93
CA GLY A 382 7.96 10.90 4.59
C GLY A 382 9.02 10.89 3.49
N ILE A 383 8.59 10.49 2.30
CA ILE A 383 9.41 10.53 1.08
C ILE A 383 8.68 11.33 0.02
N ILE A 384 9.42 12.24 -0.63
CA ILE A 384 8.97 12.97 -1.81
C ILE A 384 9.90 12.64 -2.96
N THR A 385 9.35 12.41 -4.15
CA THR A 385 10.14 12.31 -5.38
C THR A 385 9.71 13.40 -6.34
N SER A 386 10.66 14.20 -6.82
CA SER A 386 10.41 15.31 -7.75
C SER A 386 11.41 15.31 -8.91
N LEU A 387 11.17 16.13 -9.91
CA LEU A 387 12.18 16.45 -10.91
C LEU A 387 13.35 17.20 -10.25
N ASN A 388 14.54 16.97 -10.75
CA ASN A 388 15.76 17.57 -10.19
C ASN A 388 15.78 19.11 -10.29
N LYS A 389 15.08 19.71 -11.25
CA LYS A 389 14.94 21.17 -11.38
C LYS A 389 14.13 21.82 -10.26
N ASP A 390 13.23 21.06 -9.63
CA ASP A 390 12.23 21.54 -8.67
C ASP A 390 12.63 21.31 -7.20
N VAL A 391 13.80 20.73 -6.96
CA VAL A 391 14.27 20.31 -5.61
C VAL A 391 14.27 21.47 -4.59
N SER A 392 14.64 22.67 -4.99
CA SER A 392 14.69 23.83 -4.09
C SER A 392 13.30 24.25 -3.60
N GLU A 393 12.29 24.21 -4.48
CA GLU A 393 10.90 24.51 -4.11
C GLU A 393 10.32 23.42 -3.20
N VAL A 394 10.57 22.14 -3.52
CA VAL A 394 10.17 21.03 -2.66
C VAL A 394 10.78 21.14 -1.28
N LEU A 395 12.06 21.49 -1.15
CA LEU A 395 12.71 21.73 0.14
C LEU A 395 12.08 22.89 0.94
N SER A 396 11.65 23.96 0.24
CA SER A 396 10.93 25.07 0.89
C SER A 396 9.62 24.60 1.50
N VAL A 397 8.84 23.80 0.78
CA VAL A 397 7.58 23.24 1.31
C VAL A 397 7.83 22.30 2.49
N ILE A 398 8.86 21.45 2.44
CA ILE A 398 9.23 20.58 3.56
C ILE A 398 9.62 21.43 4.78
N CYS A 399 10.39 22.50 4.57
CA CYS A 399 10.78 23.41 5.64
C CYS A 399 9.56 24.07 6.31
N ASP A 400 8.62 24.56 5.50
CA ASP A 400 7.36 25.15 5.98
C ASP A 400 6.54 24.15 6.78
N MET A 401 6.38 22.94 6.27
CA MET A 401 5.64 21.86 6.93
C MET A 401 6.26 21.48 8.28
N LEU A 402 7.60 21.36 8.36
CA LEU A 402 8.27 20.94 9.58
C LEU A 402 8.35 22.04 10.64
N MET A 403 8.53 23.29 10.23
CA MET A 403 8.84 24.38 11.14
C MET A 403 7.65 25.30 11.48
N ARG A 404 6.66 25.37 10.59
CA ARG A 404 5.58 26.38 10.66
C ARG A 404 4.17 25.85 10.38
N PRO A 405 3.82 24.63 10.79
CA PRO A 405 2.46 24.13 10.57
C PRO A 405 1.44 24.97 11.34
N ALA A 406 0.26 25.18 10.75
CA ALA A 406 -0.76 26.06 11.34
C ALA A 406 -1.49 25.43 12.53
N PHE A 407 -1.75 24.13 12.50
CA PHE A 407 -2.52 23.39 13.49
C PHE A 407 -3.87 24.08 13.85
N ARG A 408 -4.63 24.49 12.82
CA ARG A 408 -5.94 25.13 13.04
C ARG A 408 -6.89 24.13 13.69
N PRO A 409 -7.78 24.56 14.61
CA PRO A 409 -8.75 23.66 15.24
C PRO A 409 -9.58 22.87 14.24
N VAL A 410 -10.04 23.51 13.16
CA VAL A 410 -10.85 22.89 12.12
C VAL A 410 -10.09 21.78 11.37
N ASP A 411 -8.78 21.95 11.12
CA ASP A 411 -7.95 20.98 10.43
C ASP A 411 -7.71 19.74 11.33
N ILE A 412 -7.44 19.96 12.62
CA ILE A 412 -7.28 18.89 13.62
C ILE A 412 -8.61 18.13 13.78
N ASP A 413 -9.74 18.82 13.85
CA ASP A 413 -11.06 18.20 13.96
C ASP A 413 -11.39 17.35 12.73
N THR A 414 -10.99 17.81 11.53
CA THR A 414 -11.14 17.04 10.29
C THR A 414 -10.33 15.77 10.35
N VAL A 415 -9.01 15.87 10.61
CA VAL A 415 -8.11 14.71 10.68
C VAL A 415 -8.55 13.73 11.77
N ARG A 416 -8.97 14.23 12.93
CA ARG A 416 -9.47 13.39 14.04
C ARG A 416 -10.76 12.65 13.66
N THR A 417 -11.69 13.34 13.00
CA THR A 417 -12.95 12.73 12.54
C THR A 417 -12.71 11.65 11.51
N ASP A 418 -11.79 11.88 10.57
CA ASP A 418 -11.38 10.92 9.56
C ASP A 418 -10.69 9.72 10.20
N ALA A 419 -9.79 9.94 11.17
CA ALA A 419 -9.13 8.88 11.92
C ALA A 419 -10.13 7.99 12.68
N ILE A 420 -11.13 8.58 13.33
CA ILE A 420 -12.20 7.85 14.03
C ILE A 420 -13.04 7.03 13.03
N SER A 421 -13.44 7.64 11.91
CA SER A 421 -14.23 6.96 10.89
C SER A 421 -13.48 5.79 10.26
N ASN A 422 -12.21 5.99 9.95
CA ASN A 422 -11.33 4.93 9.42
C ASN A 422 -11.11 3.80 10.43
N LEU A 423 -10.91 4.14 11.70
CA LEU A 423 -10.79 3.15 12.77
C LEU A 423 -12.07 2.30 12.88
N GLU A 424 -13.23 2.94 12.91
CA GLU A 424 -14.52 2.24 13.00
C GLU A 424 -14.79 1.31 11.82
N GLU A 425 -14.47 1.74 10.60
CA GLU A 425 -14.57 0.86 9.41
C GLU A 425 -13.59 -0.31 9.49
N TRP A 426 -12.35 -0.03 9.93
CA TRP A 426 -11.29 -1.02 10.01
C TRP A 426 -11.58 -2.12 11.05
N ILE A 427 -11.99 -1.75 12.28
CA ILE A 427 -12.30 -2.73 13.35
C ILE A 427 -13.56 -3.55 13.08
N LYS A 428 -14.39 -3.15 12.13
CA LYS A 428 -15.56 -3.91 11.67
C LYS A 428 -15.23 -4.89 10.54
N SER A 429 -14.01 -4.86 10.04
CA SER A 429 -13.50 -5.90 9.14
C SER A 429 -12.93 -7.07 9.96
N PRO A 430 -13.02 -8.33 9.50
CA PRO A 430 -12.45 -9.47 10.23
C PRO A 430 -10.95 -9.30 10.51
N VAL A 431 -10.17 -8.86 9.53
CA VAL A 431 -8.73 -8.63 9.68
C VAL A 431 -8.45 -7.50 10.66
N GLY A 432 -9.17 -6.39 10.55
CA GLY A 432 -8.98 -5.23 11.44
C GLY A 432 -9.31 -5.55 12.90
N ALA A 433 -10.43 -6.23 13.14
CA ALA A 433 -10.82 -6.65 14.49
C ALA A 433 -9.79 -7.62 15.10
N ALA A 434 -9.34 -8.61 14.31
CA ALA A 434 -8.33 -9.56 14.76
C ALA A 434 -6.98 -8.89 15.05
N MET A 435 -6.54 -7.95 14.19
CA MET A 435 -5.28 -7.19 14.38
C MET A 435 -5.35 -6.27 15.60
N ASN A 436 -6.48 -5.58 15.81
CA ASN A 436 -6.68 -4.72 16.98
C ASN A 436 -6.60 -5.53 18.27
N SER A 437 -7.32 -6.64 18.34
CA SER A 437 -7.27 -7.58 19.48
C SER A 437 -5.86 -8.14 19.69
N PHE A 438 -5.21 -8.61 18.64
CA PHE A 438 -3.83 -9.12 18.71
C PHE A 438 -2.85 -8.06 19.23
N SER A 439 -2.97 -6.82 18.79
CA SER A 439 -2.12 -5.73 19.26
C SER A 439 -2.27 -5.50 20.77
N SER A 440 -3.51 -5.48 21.27
CA SER A 440 -3.81 -5.33 22.69
C SER A 440 -3.25 -6.48 23.53
N GLN A 441 -3.46 -7.71 23.08
CA GLN A 441 -3.01 -8.93 23.79
C GLN A 441 -1.48 -9.04 23.86
N SER A 442 -0.78 -8.62 22.81
CA SER A 442 0.66 -8.83 22.65
C SER A 442 1.53 -7.68 23.18
N THR A 443 0.95 -6.60 23.69
CA THR A 443 1.66 -5.38 24.11
C THR A 443 1.57 -5.15 25.62
N TYR A 444 2.68 -4.81 26.26
CA TYR A 444 2.71 -4.39 27.64
C TYR A 444 3.45 -3.05 27.80
N PRO A 445 2.94 -2.08 28.55
CA PRO A 445 1.62 -2.13 29.19
C PRO A 445 0.48 -2.01 28.13
N PRO A 446 -0.73 -2.53 28.40
CA PRO A 446 -1.82 -2.62 27.41
C PRO A 446 -2.26 -1.27 26.83
N GLU A 447 -2.22 -0.20 27.62
CA GLU A 447 -2.52 1.17 27.20
C GLU A 447 -1.51 1.76 26.19
N ARG A 448 -0.47 1.01 25.87
CA ARG A 448 0.57 1.34 24.86
C ARG A 448 0.42 0.53 23.59
N THR A 449 -0.77 0.09 23.28
CA THR A 449 -1.03 -0.54 21.98
C THR A 449 -0.74 0.45 20.86
N ALA A 450 -0.27 -0.05 19.73
CA ALA A 450 -0.04 0.79 18.55
C ALA A 450 -1.34 1.20 17.83
N VAL A 451 -2.49 0.67 18.27
CA VAL A 451 -3.80 0.95 17.67
C VAL A 451 -4.54 1.91 18.58
N PRO A 452 -4.97 3.08 18.06
CA PRO A 452 -5.77 4.03 18.83
C PRO A 452 -7.15 3.44 19.15
N THR A 453 -7.81 4.03 20.14
CA THR A 453 -9.23 3.81 20.44
C THR A 453 -10.01 5.09 20.11
N ARG A 454 -11.34 4.97 20.01
CA ARG A 454 -12.19 6.14 19.82
C ARG A 454 -11.96 7.17 20.93
N GLU A 455 -11.91 6.70 22.17
CA GLU A 455 -11.71 7.54 23.37
C GLU A 455 -10.34 8.24 23.35
N SER A 456 -9.28 7.53 22.92
CA SER A 456 -7.94 8.14 22.82
C SER A 456 -7.87 9.21 21.75
N LEU A 457 -8.56 9.02 20.61
CA LEU A 457 -8.63 10.00 19.52
C LEU A 457 -9.47 11.22 19.93
N GLU A 458 -10.64 11.01 20.56
CA GLU A 458 -11.50 12.10 21.06
C GLU A 458 -10.82 12.94 22.15
N ALA A 459 -9.92 12.37 22.93
CA ALA A 459 -9.17 13.06 23.97
C ALA A 459 -8.05 13.99 23.42
N ILE A 460 -7.68 13.86 22.15
CA ILE A 460 -6.63 14.68 21.53
C ILE A 460 -7.14 16.10 21.30
N THR A 461 -6.49 17.08 21.91
CA THR A 461 -6.80 18.51 21.76
C THR A 461 -5.77 19.22 20.87
N GLN A 462 -6.11 20.44 20.42
CA GLN A 462 -5.17 21.30 19.70
C GLN A 462 -3.88 21.54 20.52
N GLU A 463 -4.00 21.77 21.83
CA GLU A 463 -2.87 21.98 22.71
C GLU A 463 -1.94 20.76 22.73
N ASN A 464 -2.50 19.55 22.79
CA ASN A 464 -1.72 18.32 22.72
C ASN A 464 -0.92 18.21 21.41
N VAL A 465 -1.54 18.54 20.27
CA VAL A 465 -0.89 18.52 18.96
C VAL A 465 0.25 19.53 18.89
N ILE A 466 0.01 20.78 19.29
CA ILE A 466 1.02 21.84 19.30
C ILE A 466 2.19 21.49 20.24
N ASP A 467 1.89 21.02 21.44
CA ASP A 467 2.92 20.68 22.43
C ASP A 467 3.73 19.46 21.98
N PHE A 468 3.09 18.46 21.40
CA PHE A 468 3.77 17.28 20.87
C PHE A 468 4.69 17.65 19.70
N HIS A 469 4.21 18.47 18.77
CA HIS A 469 5.04 18.98 17.68
C HIS A 469 6.22 19.79 18.23
N ARG A 470 5.96 20.79 19.09
CA ARG A 470 6.99 21.68 19.64
C ARG A 470 8.10 20.94 20.38
N THR A 471 7.74 19.86 21.09
CA THR A 471 8.70 19.10 21.92
C THR A 471 9.41 18.01 21.14
N CYS A 472 8.73 17.38 20.19
CA CYS A 472 9.23 16.19 19.47
C CYS A 472 9.68 16.47 18.04
N CYS A 473 9.10 17.45 17.31
CA CYS A 473 9.61 17.86 16.01
C CYS A 473 10.75 18.86 16.17
N ARG A 474 11.97 18.35 16.28
CA ARG A 474 13.16 19.13 16.68
C ARG A 474 14.35 18.84 15.77
N PRO A 475 15.22 19.85 15.51
CA PRO A 475 16.32 19.69 14.56
C PRO A 475 17.33 18.61 14.98
N ASP A 476 17.66 18.48 16.26
CA ASP A 476 18.64 17.54 16.81
C ASP A 476 18.18 16.06 16.87
N GLY A 477 17.29 15.67 16.03
CA GLY A 477 16.82 14.31 15.81
C GLY A 477 16.22 14.17 14.42
N THR A 478 16.19 15.27 13.68
CA THR A 478 15.70 15.32 12.31
C THR A 478 16.75 14.77 11.35
N VAL A 479 16.30 13.95 10.42
CA VAL A 479 17.12 13.41 9.33
C VAL A 479 16.55 13.87 8.00
N ILE A 480 17.42 14.36 7.11
CA ILE A 480 17.11 14.70 5.73
C ILE A 480 17.97 13.82 4.82
N VAL A 481 17.36 13.14 3.90
CA VAL A 481 18.02 12.27 2.91
C VAL A 481 17.72 12.79 1.51
N ALA A 482 18.69 12.78 0.60
CA ALA A 482 18.46 12.99 -0.81
C ALA A 482 19.19 11.94 -1.64
N VAL A 483 18.47 11.30 -2.56
CA VAL A 483 18.99 10.30 -3.50
C VAL A 483 18.60 10.71 -4.92
N GLY A 484 19.56 10.84 -5.83
CA GLY A 484 19.28 11.16 -7.23
C GLY A 484 20.18 12.21 -7.84
N ASN A 485 19.66 12.93 -8.83
CA ASN A 485 20.41 13.86 -9.66
C ASN A 485 20.38 15.28 -9.10
N PHE A 486 21.42 15.64 -8.36
CA PHE A 486 21.60 16.99 -7.79
C PHE A 486 23.07 17.39 -7.72
N GLN A 487 23.31 18.67 -7.48
CA GLN A 487 24.65 19.23 -7.15
C GLN A 487 24.79 19.26 -5.62
N GLU A 488 25.69 18.43 -5.07
CA GLU A 488 25.82 18.18 -3.63
C GLU A 488 26.00 19.45 -2.81
N ASP A 489 26.97 20.31 -3.21
CA ASP A 489 27.29 21.52 -2.43
C ASP A 489 26.15 22.54 -2.48
N LYS A 490 25.51 22.69 -3.65
CA LYS A 490 24.36 23.59 -3.81
C LYS A 490 23.17 23.10 -2.97
N LEU A 491 22.87 21.79 -3.01
CA LEU A 491 21.79 21.21 -2.23
C LEU A 491 22.04 21.36 -0.72
N LEU A 492 23.25 21.07 -0.27
CA LEU A 492 23.62 21.23 1.13
C LEU A 492 23.54 22.69 1.59
N GLN A 493 23.97 23.66 0.75
CA GLN A 493 23.82 25.08 1.04
C GLN A 493 22.34 25.49 1.13
N THR A 494 21.49 25.00 0.24
CA THR A 494 20.04 25.26 0.29
C THR A 494 19.43 24.72 1.58
N ILE A 495 19.76 23.49 1.96
CA ILE A 495 19.28 22.90 3.22
C ILE A 495 19.77 23.74 4.42
N LYS A 496 21.05 24.08 4.47
CA LYS A 496 21.57 24.93 5.54
C LYS A 496 20.84 26.26 5.64
N ALA A 497 20.60 26.93 4.52
CA ALA A 497 19.92 28.23 4.50
C ALA A 497 18.48 28.14 4.99
N LEU A 498 17.72 27.15 4.53
CA LEU A 498 16.31 26.97 4.90
C LEU A 498 16.12 26.62 6.37
N PHE A 499 16.98 25.76 6.93
CA PHE A 499 16.84 25.23 8.29
C PHE A 499 17.71 25.93 9.33
N SER A 500 18.49 26.97 8.98
CA SER A 500 19.41 27.68 9.88
C SER A 500 18.75 28.26 11.13
N ASN A 501 17.51 28.72 11.00
CA ASN A 501 16.75 29.36 12.08
C ASN A 501 15.98 28.36 12.97
N TRP A 502 16.02 27.07 12.66
CA TRP A 502 15.36 26.04 13.46
C TRP A 502 16.21 25.75 14.70
N LYS A 503 15.75 26.27 15.84
CA LYS A 503 16.46 26.17 17.12
C LYS A 503 16.04 24.90 17.85
N ILE A 504 16.98 24.31 18.60
CA ILE A 504 16.70 23.21 19.52
C ILE A 504 15.83 23.76 20.67
N PRO A 505 14.61 23.20 20.90
CA PRO A 505 13.79 23.63 22.02
C PRO A 505 14.41 23.22 23.38
N GLU A 506 14.17 24.00 24.40
CA GLU A 506 14.66 23.73 25.77
C GLU A 506 14.02 22.47 26.37
N SER A 507 12.75 22.22 26.05
CA SER A 507 12.03 21.02 26.48
C SER A 507 12.43 19.79 25.64
N SER A 508 12.72 18.67 26.29
CA SER A 508 13.01 17.42 25.58
C SER A 508 11.77 16.58 25.40
N CYS A 509 11.62 16.02 24.21
CA CYS A 509 10.67 14.95 23.97
C CYS A 509 11.09 13.73 24.80
N LYS A 510 10.37 13.44 25.87
CA LYS A 510 10.72 12.35 26.79
C LYS A 510 10.55 11.02 26.07
N ALA A 511 11.60 10.20 26.11
CA ALA A 511 11.45 8.79 25.77
C ALA A 511 10.52 8.14 26.81
N ILE A 512 9.52 7.42 26.33
CA ILE A 512 8.56 6.73 27.18
C ILE A 512 9.12 5.40 27.67
N GLU A 513 8.56 4.86 28.75
CA GLU A 513 8.84 3.52 29.25
C GLU A 513 8.91 2.49 28.10
N LYS A 514 9.87 1.58 28.22
CA LYS A 514 10.10 0.55 27.19
C LYS A 514 8.86 -0.30 27.01
N VAL A 515 8.17 -0.13 25.92
CA VAL A 515 7.12 -1.05 25.50
C VAL A 515 7.73 -2.41 25.25
N ARG A 516 7.14 -3.47 25.83
CA ARG A 516 7.62 -4.86 25.74
C ARG A 516 6.50 -5.80 25.30
N ASN A 517 6.83 -7.02 24.97
CA ASN A 517 5.82 -8.05 24.74
C ASN A 517 5.16 -8.47 26.06
N GLN A 518 3.86 -8.79 26.01
CA GLN A 518 3.18 -9.46 27.12
C GLN A 518 3.82 -10.82 27.38
N GLN A 519 3.81 -11.26 28.64
CA GLN A 519 4.47 -12.51 29.06
C GLN A 519 3.48 -13.69 29.22
N ASP A 520 2.18 -13.41 29.16
CA ASP A 520 1.13 -14.41 29.30
C ASP A 520 0.48 -14.69 27.96
N SER A 521 0.17 -15.96 27.69
CA SER A 521 -0.63 -16.36 26.54
C SER A 521 -2.06 -15.86 26.67
N SER A 522 -2.66 -15.52 25.53
CA SER A 522 -4.05 -15.06 25.50
C SER A 522 -4.74 -15.47 24.20
N GLU A 523 -6.04 -15.70 24.30
CA GLU A 523 -6.90 -16.00 23.15
C GLU A 523 -8.17 -15.16 23.26
N GLN A 524 -8.56 -14.50 22.14
CA GLN A 524 -9.77 -13.70 22.05
C GLN A 524 -10.53 -14.00 20.76
N HIS A 525 -11.85 -14.05 20.92
CA HIS A 525 -12.81 -14.30 19.84
C HIS A 525 -13.75 -13.10 19.71
N ILE A 526 -13.86 -12.56 18.51
CA ILE A 526 -14.66 -11.37 18.21
C ILE A 526 -15.70 -11.76 17.17
N SER A 527 -16.96 -11.82 17.58
CA SER A 527 -18.05 -12.05 16.65
C SER A 527 -18.41 -10.77 15.90
N LEU A 528 -18.45 -10.86 14.57
CA LEU A 528 -18.86 -9.79 13.66
C LEU A 528 -20.07 -10.27 12.89
N GLU A 529 -21.23 -9.72 13.26
CA GLU A 529 -22.51 -10.11 12.66
C GLU A 529 -22.53 -9.90 11.15
N GLY A 530 -23.10 -10.87 10.42
CA GLY A 530 -23.27 -10.80 8.96
C GLY A 530 -21.96 -10.96 8.14
N ARG A 531 -20.85 -11.34 8.77
CA ARG A 531 -19.59 -11.61 8.05
C ARG A 531 -19.48 -13.09 7.68
N GLU A 532 -19.14 -13.33 6.40
CA GLU A 532 -18.92 -14.71 5.87
C GLU A 532 -17.47 -15.17 5.97
N GLN A 533 -16.59 -14.27 6.36
CA GLN A 533 -15.15 -14.52 6.48
C GLN A 533 -14.70 -14.51 7.93
N ILE A 534 -13.71 -15.33 8.23
CA ILE A 534 -13.00 -15.37 9.52
C ILE A 534 -11.54 -15.01 9.27
N ALA A 535 -11.02 -14.07 10.05
CA ALA A 535 -9.61 -13.78 10.16
C ALA A 535 -9.06 -14.38 11.47
N VAL A 536 -7.93 -15.04 11.36
CA VAL A 536 -7.20 -15.61 12.51
C VAL A 536 -5.79 -15.04 12.51
N LEU A 537 -5.36 -14.53 13.65
CA LEU A 537 -3.96 -14.24 13.93
C LEU A 537 -3.46 -15.13 15.05
N VAL A 538 -2.35 -15.77 14.80
CA VAL A 538 -1.60 -16.53 15.81
C VAL A 538 -0.18 -15.99 15.82
N GLY A 539 0.30 -15.55 16.97
CA GLY A 539 1.66 -15.02 17.05
C GLY A 539 2.31 -15.23 18.41
N THR A 540 3.61 -15.03 18.45
CA THR A 540 4.43 -15.19 19.65
C THR A 540 5.41 -14.01 19.77
N PRO A 541 6.00 -13.76 20.97
CA PRO A 541 7.16 -12.92 21.09
C PRO A 541 8.28 -13.39 20.15
N ALA A 542 9.02 -12.44 19.59
CA ALA A 542 10.16 -12.68 18.73
C ALA A 542 11.30 -11.73 19.09
N PRO A 543 12.55 -11.95 18.60
CA PRO A 543 13.67 -11.12 18.94
C PRO A 543 13.49 -9.66 18.46
N PRO A 544 14.04 -8.69 19.18
CA PRO A 544 14.13 -7.33 18.66
C PRO A 544 15.13 -7.25 17.50
N MET A 545 15.07 -6.17 16.73
CA MET A 545 15.78 -6.01 15.46
C MET A 545 17.29 -6.28 15.52
N LEU A 546 17.96 -5.86 16.57
CA LEU A 546 19.42 -6.00 16.72
C LEU A 546 19.86 -7.31 17.40
N HIS A 547 18.94 -8.17 17.76
CA HIS A 547 19.25 -9.48 18.34
C HIS A 547 19.84 -10.42 17.30
N THR A 548 20.78 -11.29 17.69
CA THR A 548 21.42 -12.25 16.78
C THR A 548 20.43 -13.19 16.10
N ASP A 549 19.38 -13.60 16.77
CA ASP A 549 18.35 -14.50 16.22
C ASP A 549 17.39 -13.79 15.24
N SER A 550 17.42 -12.43 15.13
CA SER A 550 16.51 -11.69 14.27
C SER A 550 16.62 -12.11 12.79
N TYR A 551 17.82 -12.44 12.35
CA TYR A 551 18.07 -12.90 10.99
C TYR A 551 17.48 -14.28 10.71
N ALA A 552 17.62 -15.18 11.68
CA ALA A 552 17.06 -16.53 11.60
C ALA A 552 15.53 -16.50 11.61
N ILE A 553 14.92 -15.68 12.48
CA ILE A 553 13.46 -15.52 12.53
C ILE A 553 12.91 -14.81 11.28
N ALA A 554 13.65 -13.88 10.67
CA ALA A 554 13.23 -13.27 9.40
C ALA A 554 13.17 -14.30 8.26
N VAL A 555 14.18 -15.18 8.15
CA VAL A 555 14.21 -16.26 7.18
C VAL A 555 13.14 -17.31 7.49
N LEU A 556 12.96 -17.69 8.77
CA LEU A 556 11.93 -18.61 9.21
C LEU A 556 10.53 -18.13 8.83
N SER A 557 10.24 -16.85 9.06
CA SER A 557 8.95 -16.24 8.68
C SER A 557 8.70 -16.34 7.16
N GLY A 558 9.74 -16.16 6.34
CA GLY A 558 9.65 -16.35 4.89
C GLY A 558 9.33 -17.79 4.49
N ILE A 559 10.04 -18.76 5.04
CA ILE A 559 9.81 -20.20 4.79
C ILE A 559 8.39 -20.59 5.25
N LEU A 560 7.94 -20.06 6.39
CA LEU A 560 6.62 -20.37 6.93
C LEU A 560 5.50 -19.81 6.05
N GLY A 561 5.55 -18.52 5.66
CA GLY A 561 4.36 -17.89 5.12
C GLY A 561 4.57 -16.84 4.02
N GLU A 562 5.72 -16.74 3.34
CA GLU A 562 5.89 -15.78 2.26
C GLU A 562 5.66 -16.39 0.88
N GLY A 563 4.54 -16.02 0.26
CA GLY A 563 4.18 -16.50 -1.09
C GLY A 563 3.56 -17.90 -1.10
N ILE A 564 3.17 -18.33 -2.31
CA ILE A 564 2.48 -19.61 -2.54
C ILE A 564 3.39 -20.79 -2.23
N GLY A 565 4.69 -20.69 -2.50
CA GLY A 565 5.67 -21.75 -2.25
C GLY A 565 6.04 -21.97 -0.79
N SER A 566 5.59 -21.12 0.13
CA SER A 566 5.80 -21.28 1.58
C SER A 566 5.02 -22.46 2.16
N ARG A 567 5.34 -22.90 3.39
CA ARG A 567 4.63 -24.00 4.03
C ARG A 567 3.13 -23.73 4.18
N LEU A 568 2.77 -22.54 4.67
CA LEU A 568 1.36 -22.13 4.78
C LEU A 568 0.69 -21.98 3.41
N GLY A 569 1.42 -21.44 2.41
CA GLY A 569 0.95 -21.32 1.04
C GLY A 569 0.53 -22.67 0.46
N ARG A 570 1.41 -23.65 0.48
CA ARG A 570 1.19 -25.00 -0.04
C ARG A 570 0.13 -25.78 0.71
N ASN A 571 0.17 -25.74 2.06
CA ASN A 571 -0.63 -26.66 2.87
C ASN A 571 -2.04 -26.13 3.19
N ILE A 572 -2.27 -24.82 3.04
CA ILE A 572 -3.55 -24.18 3.36
C ILE A 572 -4.15 -23.47 2.14
N ARG A 573 -3.38 -22.60 1.45
CA ARG A 573 -3.94 -21.82 0.35
C ARG A 573 -4.14 -22.64 -0.91
N GLU A 574 -3.15 -23.42 -1.35
CA GLU A 574 -3.27 -24.27 -2.53
C GLU A 574 -4.30 -25.39 -2.38
N THR A 575 -4.59 -25.77 -1.15
CA THR A 575 -5.67 -26.73 -0.85
C THR A 575 -7.05 -26.10 -0.82
N GLY A 576 -7.19 -24.80 -1.17
CA GLY A 576 -8.48 -24.10 -1.25
C GLY A 576 -9.12 -23.76 0.11
N LEU A 577 -8.40 -23.92 1.22
CA LEU A 577 -8.93 -23.66 2.56
C LEU A 577 -8.85 -22.20 2.98
N SER A 578 -8.09 -21.37 2.27
CA SER A 578 -7.97 -19.95 2.60
C SER A 578 -7.87 -19.05 1.37
N TYR A 579 -8.37 -17.84 1.50
CA TYR A 579 -8.18 -16.76 0.51
C TYR A 579 -6.78 -16.16 0.62
N HIS A 580 -6.32 -16.01 1.87
CA HIS A 580 -4.99 -15.46 2.17
C HIS A 580 -4.43 -16.13 3.41
N VAL A 581 -3.17 -16.52 3.34
CA VAL A 581 -2.39 -16.97 4.49
C VAL A 581 -0.97 -16.46 4.35
N SER A 582 -0.41 -15.95 5.44
CA SER A 582 0.94 -15.40 5.44
C SER A 582 1.55 -15.48 6.84
N SER A 583 2.88 -15.36 6.91
CA SER A 583 3.62 -15.13 8.15
C SER A 583 4.37 -13.81 8.05
N LEU A 584 4.48 -13.11 9.16
CA LEU A 584 5.13 -11.81 9.25
C LEU A 584 5.97 -11.71 10.53
N TYR A 585 7.24 -11.39 10.38
CA TYR A 585 8.10 -10.98 11.49
C TYR A 585 8.15 -9.46 11.57
N ILE A 586 7.79 -8.92 12.73
CA ILE A 586 7.73 -7.48 13.01
C ILE A 586 8.76 -7.14 14.10
N PRO A 587 10.01 -6.84 13.71
CA PRO A 587 11.02 -6.39 14.64
C PRO A 587 10.87 -4.89 14.94
N HIS A 588 11.02 -4.53 16.20
CA HIS A 588 11.25 -3.16 16.69
C HIS A 588 12.60 -3.10 17.41
N LEU A 589 13.07 -1.92 17.76
CA LEU A 589 14.36 -1.74 18.45
C LEU A 589 14.42 -2.50 19.80
N ASN A 590 13.30 -2.56 20.54
CA ASN A 590 13.24 -3.13 21.89
C ASN A 590 12.42 -4.43 22.00
N ARG A 591 11.67 -4.79 20.99
CA ARG A 591 10.80 -5.97 20.96
C ARG A 591 10.64 -6.50 19.55
N GLY A 592 10.16 -7.71 19.42
CA GLY A 592 9.75 -8.28 18.14
C GLY A 592 8.58 -9.23 18.33
N ARG A 593 7.84 -9.47 17.28
CA ARG A 593 6.75 -10.45 17.20
C ARG A 593 6.82 -11.17 15.86
N ILE A 594 6.50 -12.45 15.87
CA ILE A 594 6.22 -13.22 14.67
C ILE A 594 4.76 -13.65 14.73
N LEU A 595 4.05 -13.50 13.64
CA LEU A 595 2.64 -13.86 13.55
C LEU A 595 2.31 -14.53 12.22
N ALA A 596 1.29 -15.39 12.24
CA ALA A 596 0.64 -15.93 11.06
C ALA A 596 -0.77 -15.36 10.96
N LEU A 597 -1.14 -14.89 9.77
CA LEU A 597 -2.47 -14.41 9.42
C LEU A 597 -3.14 -15.43 8.50
N LEU A 598 -4.36 -15.82 8.83
CA LEU A 598 -5.21 -16.69 8.01
C LEU A 598 -6.54 -15.97 7.76
N LEU A 599 -6.97 -15.87 6.51
CA LEU A 599 -8.29 -15.39 6.10
C LEU A 599 -9.02 -16.50 5.35
N THR A 600 -10.11 -16.96 5.91
CA THR A 600 -10.83 -18.15 5.43
C THR A 600 -12.36 -17.97 5.45
N SER A 601 -13.11 -18.87 4.84
CA SER A 601 -14.57 -18.91 4.94
C SER A 601 -15.02 -19.58 6.23
N LEU A 602 -16.28 -19.33 6.64
CA LEU A 602 -16.89 -20.00 7.80
C LEU A 602 -16.79 -21.53 7.71
N SER A 603 -17.08 -22.09 6.53
CA SER A 603 -17.08 -23.54 6.30
C SER A 603 -15.69 -24.19 6.38
N SER A 604 -14.65 -23.46 5.93
CA SER A 604 -13.27 -23.95 5.90
C SER A 604 -12.51 -23.70 7.20
N PHE A 605 -13.02 -22.83 8.09
CA PHE A 605 -12.31 -22.33 9.27
C PHE A 605 -11.79 -23.45 10.18
N PRO A 606 -12.59 -24.47 10.61
CA PRO A 606 -12.08 -25.47 11.55
C PRO A 606 -10.85 -26.20 11.01
N LEU A 607 -10.90 -26.64 9.76
CA LEU A 607 -9.80 -27.38 9.13
C LEU A 607 -8.60 -26.47 8.83
N ALA A 608 -8.85 -25.24 8.33
CA ALA A 608 -7.81 -24.27 8.03
C ALA A 608 -7.03 -23.88 9.30
N PHE A 609 -7.75 -23.65 10.41
CA PHE A 609 -7.13 -23.29 11.69
C PHE A 609 -6.36 -24.46 12.31
N GLN A 610 -6.89 -25.68 12.22
CA GLN A 610 -6.17 -26.89 12.64
C GLN A 610 -4.86 -27.06 11.87
N LYS A 611 -4.90 -26.88 10.53
CA LYS A 611 -3.68 -26.95 9.71
C LYS A 611 -2.70 -25.84 10.04
N LEU A 612 -3.18 -24.62 10.30
CA LEU A 612 -2.33 -23.52 10.74
C LEU A 612 -1.58 -23.86 12.03
N LYS A 613 -2.29 -24.31 13.06
CA LYS A 613 -1.66 -24.74 14.33
C LYS A 613 -0.62 -25.83 14.09
N ARG A 614 -0.97 -26.83 13.29
CA ARG A 614 -0.05 -27.93 12.95
C ARG A 614 1.23 -27.44 12.24
N GLU A 615 1.13 -26.48 11.33
CA GLU A 615 2.33 -25.95 10.66
C GLU A 615 3.21 -25.11 11.60
N LEU A 616 2.60 -24.38 12.55
CA LEU A 616 3.33 -23.66 13.59
C LEU A 616 4.06 -24.63 14.54
N ASP A 617 3.44 -25.76 14.90
CA ASP A 617 4.07 -26.81 15.70
C ASP A 617 5.17 -27.51 14.89
N ASN A 618 4.90 -27.86 13.64
CA ASN A 618 5.86 -28.54 12.76
C ASN A 618 7.15 -27.75 12.57
N ILE A 619 7.08 -26.40 12.42
CA ILE A 619 8.25 -25.59 12.17
C ILE A 619 9.16 -25.47 13.41
N THR A 620 8.63 -25.75 14.61
CA THR A 620 9.41 -25.82 15.84
C THR A 620 10.02 -27.21 16.06
N MET A 621 9.30 -28.27 15.68
CA MET A 621 9.72 -29.66 15.93
C MET A 621 10.64 -30.21 14.86
N ASN A 622 10.40 -29.83 13.60
CA ASN A 622 11.11 -30.36 12.42
C ASN A 622 12.09 -29.36 11.85
N ALA A 623 13.28 -29.80 11.53
CA ALA A 623 14.27 -28.99 10.89
C ALA A 623 13.75 -28.42 9.55
N VAL A 624 14.17 -27.22 9.23
CA VAL A 624 14.01 -26.63 7.89
C VAL A 624 14.91 -27.38 6.93
N SER A 625 14.41 -27.77 5.76
CA SER A 625 15.23 -28.44 4.76
C SER A 625 16.26 -27.50 4.16
N ARG A 626 17.38 -28.05 3.70
CA ARG A 626 18.44 -27.28 3.01
C ARG A 626 17.90 -26.53 1.80
N ASN A 627 16.97 -27.15 1.08
CA ASN A 627 16.37 -26.54 -0.11
C ASN A 627 15.47 -25.34 0.25
N GLU A 628 14.61 -25.47 1.28
CA GLU A 628 13.80 -24.33 1.78
C GLU A 628 14.70 -23.16 2.21
N LEU A 629 15.75 -23.44 2.96
CA LEU A 629 16.70 -22.42 3.39
C LEU A 629 17.39 -21.71 2.22
N ARG A 630 17.88 -22.45 1.22
CA ARG A 630 18.52 -21.87 0.02
C ARG A 630 17.53 -21.01 -0.78
N LEU A 631 16.32 -21.50 -1.00
CA LEU A 631 15.25 -20.78 -1.70
C LEU A 631 14.93 -19.46 -1.00
N GLU A 632 14.71 -19.50 0.30
CA GLU A 632 14.36 -18.29 1.05
C GLU A 632 15.52 -17.29 1.11
N LYS A 633 16.77 -17.74 1.29
CA LYS A 633 17.94 -16.87 1.19
C LYS A 633 18.01 -16.15 -0.15
N ALA A 634 17.81 -16.87 -1.26
CA ALA A 634 17.83 -16.30 -2.60
C ALA A 634 16.67 -15.32 -2.81
N SER A 635 15.46 -15.68 -2.34
CA SER A 635 14.28 -14.85 -2.39
C SER A 635 14.47 -13.55 -1.60
N TRP A 636 14.93 -13.65 -0.35
CA TRP A 636 15.18 -12.50 0.53
C TRP A 636 16.21 -11.53 -0.05
N LEU A 637 17.33 -12.05 -0.53
CA LEU A 637 18.37 -11.27 -1.20
C LEU A 637 17.85 -10.63 -2.49
N GLY A 638 17.06 -11.35 -3.28
CA GLY A 638 16.45 -10.86 -4.50
C GLY A 638 15.54 -9.67 -4.22
N ARG A 639 14.65 -9.77 -3.23
CA ARG A 639 13.76 -8.67 -2.82
C ARG A 639 14.55 -7.43 -2.37
N LYS A 640 15.61 -7.61 -1.60
CA LYS A 640 16.47 -6.49 -1.17
C LYS A 640 17.18 -5.83 -2.34
N LYS A 641 17.75 -6.60 -3.26
CA LYS A 641 18.40 -6.09 -4.48
C LYS A 641 17.43 -5.29 -5.34
N LEU A 642 16.24 -5.83 -5.59
CA LEU A 642 15.20 -5.14 -6.37
C LEU A 642 14.72 -3.86 -5.67
N GLY A 643 14.60 -3.88 -4.34
CA GLY A 643 14.28 -2.68 -3.56
C GLY A 643 15.28 -1.54 -3.75
N MET A 644 16.56 -1.84 -3.91
CA MET A 644 17.61 -0.84 -4.12
C MET A 644 17.60 -0.17 -5.51
N MET A 645 16.78 -0.66 -6.45
CA MET A 645 16.70 -0.08 -7.81
C MET A 645 15.90 1.23 -7.87
N LYS A 646 15.13 1.55 -6.84
CA LYS A 646 14.29 2.76 -6.79
C LYS A 646 14.90 3.80 -5.86
N TYR A 647 15.04 5.04 -6.33
CA TYR A 647 15.57 6.14 -5.50
C TYR A 647 14.73 6.39 -4.24
N SER A 648 13.40 6.26 -4.34
CA SER A 648 12.51 6.38 -3.18
C SER A 648 12.77 5.31 -2.12
N ASN A 649 13.03 4.06 -2.53
CA ASN A 649 13.34 2.97 -1.60
C ASN A 649 14.74 3.15 -0.97
N LEU A 650 15.73 3.62 -1.76
CA LEU A 650 17.05 3.96 -1.22
C LEU A 650 16.95 5.09 -0.18
N ALA A 651 16.19 6.17 -0.51
CA ALA A 651 15.96 7.27 0.41
C ALA A 651 15.24 6.80 1.68
N GLN A 652 14.20 5.96 1.56
CA GLN A 652 13.47 5.39 2.70
C GLN A 652 14.37 4.51 3.58
N THR A 653 15.23 3.70 2.97
CA THR A 653 16.14 2.82 3.71
C THR A 653 17.17 3.63 4.50
N LEU A 654 17.82 4.62 3.86
CA LEU A 654 18.77 5.51 4.54
C LEU A 654 18.08 6.32 5.64
N LEU A 655 16.87 6.83 5.38
CA LEU A 655 16.06 7.56 6.36
C LEU A 655 15.79 6.70 7.59
N SER A 656 15.29 5.48 7.38
CA SER A 656 14.97 4.55 8.47
C SER A 656 16.19 4.19 9.29
N TYR A 657 17.33 3.88 8.65
CA TYR A 657 18.55 3.55 9.38
C TYR A 657 19.06 4.72 10.21
N ALA A 658 19.08 5.92 9.62
CA ALA A 658 19.53 7.11 10.34
C ALA A 658 18.59 7.50 11.48
N SER A 659 17.27 7.44 11.28
CA SER A 659 16.26 7.78 12.30
C SER A 659 16.26 6.80 13.47
N MET A 660 16.50 5.51 13.21
CA MET A 660 16.63 4.47 14.23
C MET A 660 18.06 4.34 14.79
N LYS A 661 18.99 5.20 14.36
CA LYS A 661 20.41 5.17 14.75
C LYS A 661 21.12 3.86 14.46
N LEU A 662 20.71 3.20 13.38
CA LEU A 662 21.38 2.00 12.85
C LEU A 662 22.61 2.39 12.02
N PRO A 663 23.59 1.49 11.84
CA PRO A 663 24.67 1.69 10.87
C PRO A 663 24.09 1.86 9.46
N LEU A 664 24.67 2.75 8.66
CA LEU A 664 24.15 2.98 7.30
C LEU A 664 24.39 1.80 6.35
N ASP A 665 25.28 0.88 6.68
CA ASP A 665 25.55 -0.38 5.97
C ASP A 665 24.82 -1.58 6.58
N TYR A 666 23.78 -1.34 7.38
CA TYR A 666 22.99 -2.37 8.05
C TYR A 666 22.40 -3.39 7.06
N ASP A 667 22.04 -2.96 5.85
CA ASP A 667 21.59 -3.84 4.76
C ASP A 667 22.66 -4.85 4.35
N ARG A 668 23.91 -4.43 4.16
CA ARG A 668 25.03 -5.30 3.77
C ARG A 668 25.33 -6.32 4.87
N SER A 669 25.45 -5.86 6.11
CA SER A 669 25.72 -6.74 7.25
C SER A 669 24.59 -7.75 7.47
N THR A 670 23.33 -7.34 7.28
CA THR A 670 22.16 -8.23 7.36
C THR A 670 22.16 -9.27 6.26
N MET A 671 22.43 -8.87 5.01
CA MET A 671 22.53 -9.81 3.88
C MET A 671 23.62 -10.86 4.11
N GLN A 672 24.78 -10.44 4.63
CA GLN A 672 25.87 -11.36 4.93
C GLN A 672 25.49 -12.36 6.02
N LYS A 673 24.93 -11.89 7.13
CA LYS A 673 24.47 -12.75 8.24
C LYS A 673 23.40 -13.75 7.78
N ILE A 674 22.47 -13.33 6.93
CA ILE A 674 21.46 -14.24 6.37
C ILE A 674 22.12 -15.34 5.50
N LEU A 675 23.12 -14.99 4.71
CA LEU A 675 23.84 -16.00 3.91
C LEU A 675 24.60 -17.03 4.77
N GLU A 676 25.13 -16.61 5.90
CA GLU A 676 25.86 -17.46 6.84
C GLU A 676 24.97 -18.40 7.66
N LEU A 677 23.65 -18.16 7.76
CA LEU A 677 22.73 -19.01 8.52
C LEU A 677 22.76 -20.46 8.07
N THR A 678 22.69 -21.37 9.02
CA THR A 678 22.55 -22.82 8.83
C THR A 678 21.14 -23.27 9.22
N GLU A 679 20.78 -24.49 8.84
CA GLU A 679 19.53 -25.15 9.26
C GLU A 679 19.43 -25.22 10.79
N GLU A 680 20.57 -25.41 11.44
CA GLU A 680 20.68 -25.47 12.91
C GLU A 680 20.41 -24.11 13.57
N ASP A 681 20.89 -23.00 12.98
CA ASP A 681 20.60 -21.66 13.49
C ASP A 681 19.09 -21.37 13.44
N ILE A 682 18.43 -21.76 12.35
CA ILE A 682 16.97 -21.63 12.22
C ILE A 682 16.26 -22.48 13.28
N ARG A 683 16.67 -23.73 13.48
CA ARG A 683 16.10 -24.65 14.46
C ARG A 683 16.23 -24.11 15.90
N LEU A 684 17.42 -23.62 16.25
CA LEU A 684 17.67 -23.07 17.58
C LEU A 684 16.86 -21.79 17.84
N ALA A 685 16.79 -20.90 16.86
CA ALA A 685 15.99 -19.69 16.97
C ALA A 685 14.48 -20.00 17.04
N SER A 686 13.99 -20.94 16.22
CA SER A 686 12.60 -21.41 16.26
C SER A 686 12.24 -21.95 17.64
N ASN A 687 13.03 -22.88 18.18
CA ASN A 687 12.77 -23.47 19.50
C ASN A 687 12.77 -22.42 20.63
N ARG A 688 13.68 -21.43 20.58
CA ARG A 688 13.78 -20.40 21.59
C ARG A 688 12.58 -19.46 21.59
N TRP A 689 12.10 -19.05 20.41
CA TRP A 689 11.12 -17.98 20.27
C TRP A 689 9.71 -18.51 20.03
N LEU A 690 9.48 -19.42 19.09
CA LEU A 690 8.17 -20.02 18.85
C LEU A 690 7.85 -21.10 19.91
N GLY A 691 8.86 -21.84 20.35
CA GLY A 691 8.74 -22.82 21.45
C GLY A 691 8.67 -22.20 22.84
N SER A 692 8.57 -20.89 22.99
CA SER A 692 8.54 -20.17 24.29
C SER A 692 7.34 -20.49 25.15
N GLY A 693 6.29 -21.10 24.61
CA GLY A 693 5.02 -21.36 25.27
C GLY A 693 4.08 -20.15 25.38
N ILE A 694 4.51 -18.97 24.91
CA ILE A 694 3.70 -17.75 24.92
C ILE A 694 3.07 -17.60 23.54
N THR A 695 1.74 -17.61 23.48
CA THR A 695 0.99 -17.49 22.23
C THR A 695 -0.17 -16.51 22.38
N TYR A 696 -0.34 -15.63 21.41
CA TYR A 696 -1.48 -14.73 21.30
C TYR A 696 -2.34 -15.18 20.13
N ILE A 697 -3.62 -15.41 20.36
CA ILE A 697 -4.57 -15.83 19.34
C ILE A 697 -5.71 -14.82 19.28
N SER A 698 -6.00 -14.33 18.08
CA SER A 698 -7.16 -13.48 17.82
C SER A 698 -7.95 -14.05 16.67
N VAL A 699 -9.23 -14.34 16.90
CA VAL A 699 -10.17 -14.84 15.89
C VAL A 699 -11.29 -13.82 15.74
N ALA A 700 -11.55 -13.33 14.54
CA ALA A 700 -12.63 -12.37 14.29
C ALA A 700 -13.39 -12.69 13.01
N GLY A 701 -14.72 -12.57 13.05
CA GLY A 701 -15.58 -12.84 11.90
C GLY A 701 -16.98 -13.30 12.33
N GLY A 702 -17.69 -13.95 11.41
CA GLY A 702 -19.06 -14.42 11.63
C GLY A 702 -19.18 -15.64 12.56
N LEU A 703 -18.58 -15.61 13.74
CA LEU A 703 -18.45 -16.75 14.65
C LEU A 703 -19.80 -17.28 15.12
N ASP A 704 -20.83 -16.43 15.25
CA ASP A 704 -22.18 -16.84 15.66
C ASP A 704 -22.88 -17.73 14.62
N SER A 705 -22.39 -17.74 13.39
CA SER A 705 -22.93 -18.55 12.29
C SER A 705 -22.27 -19.92 12.17
N ILE A 706 -21.32 -20.27 13.05
CA ILE A 706 -20.69 -21.59 13.07
C ILE A 706 -21.65 -22.55 13.77
N PRO A 707 -22.10 -23.65 13.10
CA PRO A 707 -22.98 -24.63 13.72
C PRO A 707 -22.33 -25.22 14.97
N GLU A 708 -23.09 -25.32 16.06
CA GLU A 708 -22.66 -26.08 17.27
C GLU A 708 -22.59 -27.57 16.89
N SER A 709 -21.41 -28.05 16.55
CA SER A 709 -21.18 -29.50 16.55
C SER A 709 -20.89 -29.94 17.99
N ASP A 710 -21.58 -30.94 18.44
CA ASP A 710 -21.45 -31.53 19.78
C ASP A 710 -19.96 -31.67 20.19
N GLY A 711 -19.57 -30.91 21.20
CA GLY A 711 -18.25 -31.00 21.85
C GLY A 711 -17.15 -30.09 21.35
N GLN A 712 -17.32 -29.28 20.27
CA GLN A 712 -16.23 -28.48 19.72
C GLN A 712 -16.10 -27.03 20.29
N ARG A 713 -17.05 -26.52 21.06
CA ARG A 713 -16.87 -25.24 21.78
C ARG A 713 -15.73 -25.25 22.82
N LYS A 714 -15.19 -26.43 23.16
CA LYS A 714 -14.02 -26.57 24.07
C LYS A 714 -12.68 -26.58 23.34
N VAL A 715 -12.67 -26.44 22.03
CA VAL A 715 -11.46 -26.44 21.19
C VAL A 715 -11.30 -25.14 20.41
N LEU A 716 -12.28 -24.22 20.52
CA LEU A 716 -12.17 -22.84 20.00
C LEU A 716 -11.63 -21.92 21.09
#